data_c595caf5629a11f57eaa783838d43afe
#
_entry.id   c595caf5629a11f57eaa783838d43afe
#
_cell.length_a   1.000
_cell.length_b   1.000
_cell.length_c   1.000
_cell.angle_alpha   90.00
_cell.angle_beta   90.00
_cell.angle_gamma   90.00
#
_symmetry.space_group_name_H-M   'P 1'
#
loop_
_entity.id
_entity.type
_entity.pdbx_description
1 polymer ?
#
loop_
_entity_poly.entity_id
_entity_poly.type
_entity_poly.pdbx_seq_one_letter_code
_entity_poly.pdbx_strand_id
1 'polypeptide(L)'
;MAPPFCFPANQSPRDTGGNRCHVATVIRPFSLLAGVLAPCLLAAAPLQLRAPFSLTVELPASTPVVRAGVADNEWLELATVDGEETWEFSRQLALEVLPGTDAGALAAGLNLRWLRAVAPTLFLLEAPSPREALLAAAALGERPEVRSALPVCRRPAGLGFAYAPAPNDDFFPRQVANVQGQWYLENRDPVTGAALGADVNARSAWALTRGSGQGIAIGDVGIELAHPELAESLLGMPHFNFGNGQANGTPVATGATGTHGTSCAGLIAGLANNTLGMSGLAPEAQVASWVVFRTNGRLAADDALAAMYATSPDLIGVQNHSWGNVTARQLGPTALEHTGIAQAWAEGRGGLGTVLVRIAGNGRTRVFNANDDGWANDPLALCVAAVGPTGRAASYSSAGACILVAAPGGDYETGGLFTADLPGFSGANPISFFPPYEYLSDFRFNSLGMIGTSAAAPLVSATAALVLSANPALTARDVQQVLALSARHWDLADPSLVTNAGGLRVSHNTGFGVVDAGEAVRLAQRWVNRPAATTVRLTNSSPSAIADSQLRVELRTFGQPGLALSFVGLPGTGPQPDPATPFLKLVDLGLATNVPAPSLIGFGALIERGTNDFSEKLANAAAAGATFAVIYNFAEGPADSCPPGDQLCPLGGTDFSPIPAIFIRRSAGLELRERIAVDRLAEVRLAAIGEERVFAVTNTLSCEHVQLRLRTDHPLRGDLRVVLTSPHGTRSVLQTYGTDTNAGPADWTYLSTQHFFEPSAGEWRLNVVDEGEGATGSLLEAELILHGVPIADTDHDGLDDAWEQRHFGTLVATAATDADADGYGNLREFVAGTDPRRAEYPLTLNFTFWSPTVVRLSWPGQPGRYRLWAGEDPAKLTVASEVDGAFPENVWLAPATEVAKFFRLERLNEGSP
;
A
#
# COMPACT_ATOMS: atom_id res chain seq x y z
N MET A 1 -25.55 28.74 -2.35
CA MET A 1 -25.91 29.07 -3.75
C MET A 1 -24.60 29.37 -4.46
N ALA A 2 -24.05 28.40 -5.13
CA ALA A 2 -22.85 28.55 -5.97
C ALA A 2 -23.28 28.95 -7.38
N PRO A 3 -22.53 29.78 -8.12
CA PRO A 3 -22.90 30.18 -9.45
C PRO A 3 -22.68 29.03 -10.45
N PRO A 4 -23.45 29.00 -11.54
CA PRO A 4 -23.35 27.97 -12.55
C PRO A 4 -22.08 28.10 -13.37
N PHE A 5 -21.41 26.98 -13.64
CA PHE A 5 -20.26 26.89 -14.55
C PHE A 5 -20.71 27.23 -15.97
N CYS A 6 -20.21 28.35 -16.53
CA CYS A 6 -20.29 28.65 -17.96
C CYS A 6 -19.03 28.17 -18.66
N PHE A 7 -19.16 27.27 -19.61
CA PHE A 7 -18.14 26.99 -20.61
C PHE A 7 -18.13 28.12 -21.66
N PRO A 8 -16.96 28.60 -22.14
CA PRO A 8 -16.92 29.61 -23.18
C PRO A 8 -17.36 29.03 -24.52
N ALA A 9 -18.35 29.66 -25.12
CA ALA A 9 -18.80 29.38 -26.46
C ALA A 9 -17.70 29.71 -27.48
N ASN A 10 -17.36 28.74 -28.35
CA ASN A 10 -16.50 28.93 -29.52
C ASN A 10 -17.13 29.95 -30.49
N GLN A 11 -16.48 31.08 -30.66
CA GLN A 11 -16.76 31.99 -31.77
C GLN A 11 -16.01 31.49 -33.00
N SER A 12 -16.74 31.28 -34.07
CA SER A 12 -16.23 31.00 -35.40
C SER A 12 -15.43 32.20 -35.95
N PRO A 13 -14.27 32.03 -36.58
CA PRO A 13 -13.69 33.00 -37.47
C PRO A 13 -14.15 32.78 -38.91
N ARG A 14 -14.50 33.87 -39.55
CA ARG A 14 -14.80 33.98 -40.98
C ARG A 14 -13.57 33.75 -41.87
N ASP A 15 -13.83 33.18 -43.02
CA ASP A 15 -13.00 32.93 -44.18
C ASP A 15 -11.88 33.91 -44.47
N THR A 16 -10.68 33.40 -44.81
CA THR A 16 -9.96 33.75 -46.06
C THR A 16 -8.93 32.67 -46.39
N GLY A 17 -9.04 32.08 -47.57
CA GLY A 17 -7.93 31.72 -48.45
C GLY A 17 -7.22 30.38 -48.28
N GLY A 18 -7.71 29.36 -48.97
CA GLY A 18 -6.86 28.49 -49.81
C GLY A 18 -5.85 27.55 -49.27
N ASN A 19 -6.18 26.25 -49.15
CA ASN A 19 -5.57 25.18 -49.95
C ASN A 19 -6.18 23.81 -49.59
N ARG A 20 -6.44 23.10 -50.65
CA ARG A 20 -7.14 21.82 -50.65
C ARG A 20 -6.22 20.70 -50.15
N CYS A 21 -6.73 19.86 -49.24
CA CYS A 21 -6.30 18.47 -49.14
C CYS A 21 -7.56 17.57 -49.13
N HIS A 22 -7.55 16.57 -49.98
CA HIS A 22 -8.64 15.67 -50.24
C HIS A 22 -8.82 14.63 -49.13
N VAL A 23 -10.01 14.51 -48.59
CA VAL A 23 -10.47 13.34 -47.85
C VAL A 23 -11.31 12.50 -48.82
N ALA A 24 -10.90 11.27 -49.07
CA ALA A 24 -11.65 10.33 -49.90
C ALA A 24 -12.55 9.46 -49.01
N THR A 25 -13.85 9.72 -49.13
CA THR A 25 -14.90 8.84 -48.62
C THR A 25 -15.16 7.76 -49.66
N VAL A 26 -15.07 6.47 -49.28
CA VAL A 26 -15.45 5.36 -50.17
C VAL A 26 -16.86 4.88 -49.80
N ILE A 27 -17.80 5.20 -50.69
CA ILE A 27 -19.15 4.59 -50.76
C ILE A 27 -19.07 3.45 -51.78
N ARG A 28 -19.55 2.26 -51.39
CA ARG A 28 -19.77 1.14 -52.30
C ARG A 28 -20.97 1.39 -53.20
N PRO A 29 -20.95 0.91 -54.48
CA PRO A 29 -22.09 0.23 -55.01
C PRO A 29 -21.76 -1.18 -55.60
N PHE A 30 -22.74 -2.06 -55.49
CA PHE A 30 -22.88 -3.32 -56.20
C PHE A 30 -23.06 -3.10 -57.72
N SER A 31 -22.41 -3.91 -58.60
CA SER A 31 -23.08 -4.67 -59.65
C SER A 31 -22.13 -5.41 -60.60
N LEU A 32 -22.31 -6.68 -60.71
CA LEU A 32 -22.38 -7.66 -61.81
C LEU A 32 -21.30 -7.76 -62.91
N LEU A 33 -20.79 -8.99 -62.99
CA LEU A 33 -20.38 -9.85 -64.11
C LEU A 33 -19.36 -9.36 -65.14
N ALA A 34 -18.20 -9.97 -65.09
CA ALA A 34 -17.63 -10.69 -66.28
C ALA A 34 -16.54 -11.62 -65.81
N GLY A 35 -16.58 -12.87 -66.14
CA GLY A 35 -15.62 -13.89 -65.80
C GLY A 35 -14.31 -13.67 -66.53
N VAL A 36 -13.21 -13.77 -65.76
CA VAL A 36 -11.86 -14.18 -66.29
C VAL A 36 -11.13 -14.82 -65.08
N LEU A 37 -10.73 -16.05 -65.24
CA LEU A 37 -9.72 -16.85 -64.57
C LEU A 37 -9.18 -16.28 -63.25
N ALA A 38 -9.67 -16.82 -62.12
CA ALA A 38 -9.00 -16.70 -60.82
C ALA A 38 -7.62 -17.39 -60.89
N PRO A 39 -6.54 -16.71 -60.52
CA PRO A 39 -5.36 -17.42 -60.05
C PRO A 39 -5.76 -18.05 -58.71
N CYS A 40 -5.57 -19.35 -58.57
CA CYS A 40 -5.58 -20.04 -57.27
C CYS A 40 -4.74 -19.24 -56.30
N LEU A 41 -5.32 -18.56 -55.36
CA LEU A 41 -4.64 -18.16 -54.11
C LEU A 41 -4.29 -19.49 -53.39
N LEU A 42 -3.08 -19.97 -53.62
CA LEU A 42 -2.49 -20.98 -52.75
C LEU A 42 -2.45 -20.37 -51.34
N ALA A 43 -3.30 -20.87 -50.48
CA ALA A 43 -3.33 -20.50 -49.05
C ALA A 43 -1.92 -20.71 -48.48
N ALA A 44 -1.44 -19.79 -47.69
CA ALA A 44 -0.21 -19.96 -46.90
C ALA A 44 -0.37 -21.23 -46.04
N ALA A 45 0.55 -22.14 -46.10
CA ALA A 45 0.49 -23.36 -45.30
C ALA A 45 1.23 -23.10 -43.97
N PRO A 46 0.60 -23.38 -42.83
CA PRO A 46 1.30 -23.29 -41.55
C PRO A 46 2.47 -24.26 -41.49
N LEU A 47 3.64 -23.77 -41.10
CA LEU A 47 4.89 -24.57 -40.99
C LEU A 47 5.20 -24.73 -39.51
N GLN A 48 5.19 -25.94 -39.01
CA GLN A 48 5.55 -26.28 -37.64
C GLN A 48 7.05 -26.53 -37.51
N LEU A 49 7.71 -25.78 -36.63
CA LEU A 49 9.13 -25.87 -36.36
C LEU A 49 9.35 -26.54 -35.00
N ARG A 50 10.32 -27.47 -34.93
CA ARG A 50 10.68 -28.15 -33.69
C ARG A 50 11.76 -27.37 -32.96
N ALA A 51 11.37 -26.69 -31.94
CA ALA A 51 12.23 -25.99 -31.00
C ALA A 51 11.99 -26.55 -29.57
N PRO A 52 12.71 -26.14 -28.53
CA PRO A 52 12.34 -26.44 -27.13
C PRO A 52 10.92 -26.02 -26.74
N PHE A 53 10.27 -25.21 -27.55
CA PHE A 53 8.87 -24.77 -27.50
C PHE A 53 8.21 -25.03 -28.88
N SER A 54 6.88 -25.05 -28.93
CA SER A 54 6.13 -25.18 -30.20
C SER A 54 6.09 -23.82 -30.91
N LEU A 55 6.56 -23.79 -32.19
CA LEU A 55 6.51 -22.59 -33.02
C LEU A 55 5.88 -22.94 -34.37
N THR A 56 4.81 -22.26 -34.71
CA THR A 56 4.13 -22.40 -36.01
C THR A 56 4.11 -21.04 -36.69
N VAL A 57 4.62 -20.99 -37.94
CA VAL A 57 4.66 -19.74 -38.73
C VAL A 57 3.94 -19.91 -40.04
N GLU A 58 3.35 -18.84 -40.57
CA GLU A 58 2.74 -18.85 -41.89
C GLU A 58 3.76 -18.54 -42.98
N LEU A 59 4.02 -19.53 -43.84
CA LEU A 59 4.95 -19.36 -44.95
C LEU A 59 4.17 -18.94 -46.22
N PRO A 60 4.30 -17.69 -46.69
CA PRO A 60 3.56 -17.19 -47.84
C PRO A 60 4.02 -17.92 -49.15
N ALA A 61 3.09 -18.11 -50.03
CA ALA A 61 3.34 -18.83 -51.34
C ALA A 61 4.27 -18.04 -52.26
N SER A 62 4.35 -16.72 -52.14
CA SER A 62 5.24 -15.83 -52.93
C SER A 62 6.25 -15.13 -52.00
N THR A 63 7.42 -14.85 -52.55
CA THR A 63 8.57 -14.25 -51.83
C THR A 63 8.19 -12.89 -51.27
N PRO A 64 8.24 -12.67 -49.94
CA PRO A 64 8.05 -11.34 -49.37
C PRO A 64 9.29 -10.46 -49.63
N VAL A 65 9.06 -9.16 -49.55
CA VAL A 65 10.12 -8.14 -49.76
C VAL A 65 11.17 -8.27 -48.66
N VAL A 66 12.39 -8.61 -49.06
CA VAL A 66 13.56 -8.67 -48.20
C VAL A 66 13.95 -7.25 -47.79
N ARG A 67 13.95 -6.93 -46.51
CA ARG A 67 14.62 -5.70 -46.05
C ARG A 67 16.11 -5.92 -45.96
N ALA A 68 16.88 -5.27 -46.84
CA ALA A 68 18.32 -5.27 -46.82
C ALA A 68 18.84 -4.50 -45.59
N GLY A 69 19.35 -5.25 -44.59
CA GLY A 69 20.13 -4.67 -43.48
C GLY A 69 21.62 -4.68 -43.86
N VAL A 70 22.40 -3.76 -43.34
CA VAL A 70 23.85 -3.62 -43.52
C VAL A 70 24.55 -4.91 -43.04
N ALA A 71 25.22 -5.60 -43.97
CA ALA A 71 25.98 -6.83 -43.90
C ALA A 71 25.26 -8.14 -44.28
N ASP A 72 25.53 -8.63 -45.49
CA ASP A 72 25.52 -9.98 -46.07
C ASP A 72 24.57 -11.11 -45.62
N ASN A 73 23.54 -10.85 -44.83
CA ASN A 73 22.51 -11.84 -44.43
C ASN A 73 21.11 -11.41 -44.85
N GLU A 74 20.49 -12.18 -45.71
CA GLU A 74 19.08 -12.06 -46.02
C GLU A 74 18.23 -12.58 -44.85
N TRP A 75 17.21 -11.78 -44.42
CA TRP A 75 16.28 -12.13 -43.37
C TRP A 75 14.83 -12.17 -43.92
N LEU A 76 14.07 -13.20 -43.54
CA LEU A 76 12.68 -13.38 -43.89
C LEU A 76 11.81 -13.14 -42.67
N GLU A 77 10.97 -12.11 -42.72
CA GLU A 77 10.03 -11.78 -41.67
C GLU A 77 8.71 -12.55 -41.85
N LEU A 78 8.27 -13.28 -40.81
CA LEU A 78 7.06 -14.07 -40.80
C LEU A 78 6.27 -13.82 -39.50
N ALA A 79 4.93 -13.78 -39.62
CA ALA A 79 4.07 -13.78 -38.46
C ALA A 79 3.91 -15.19 -37.86
N THR A 80 3.70 -15.28 -36.54
CA THR A 80 3.22 -16.50 -35.89
C THR A 80 1.76 -16.76 -36.29
N VAL A 81 1.33 -18.04 -36.24
CA VAL A 81 -0.05 -18.41 -36.68
C VAL A 81 -1.14 -17.75 -35.83
N ASP A 82 -0.85 -17.42 -34.56
CA ASP A 82 -1.73 -16.64 -33.68
C ASP A 82 -1.76 -15.15 -34.03
N GLY A 83 -0.81 -14.68 -34.88
CA GLY A 83 -0.74 -13.31 -35.35
C GLY A 83 -0.22 -12.29 -34.33
N GLU A 84 0.20 -12.75 -33.13
CA GLU A 84 0.65 -11.87 -32.05
C GLU A 84 2.08 -11.39 -32.20
N GLU A 85 2.95 -12.16 -32.92
CA GLU A 85 4.37 -11.84 -33.06
C GLU A 85 4.87 -11.98 -34.51
N THR A 86 5.91 -11.21 -34.88
CA THR A 86 6.69 -11.39 -36.10
C THR A 86 8.11 -11.76 -35.77
N TRP A 87 8.63 -12.77 -36.46
CA TRP A 87 9.99 -13.28 -36.32
C TRP A 87 10.75 -13.10 -37.61
N GLU A 88 12.04 -12.74 -37.52
CA GLU A 88 12.93 -12.70 -38.69
C GLU A 88 13.81 -13.95 -38.70
N PHE A 89 13.83 -14.72 -39.80
CA PHE A 89 14.60 -15.93 -39.97
C PHE A 89 15.73 -15.74 -40.98
N SER A 90 16.94 -16.24 -40.65
CA SER A 90 18.06 -16.22 -41.55
C SER A 90 18.18 -17.53 -42.33
N ARG A 91 19.12 -17.58 -43.28
CA ARG A 91 19.47 -18.80 -44.03
C ARG A 91 20.27 -19.82 -43.21
N GLN A 92 20.75 -19.46 -42.02
CA GLN A 92 21.45 -20.39 -41.14
C GLN A 92 20.45 -21.21 -40.32
N LEU A 93 20.74 -22.47 -40.07
CA LEU A 93 19.93 -23.45 -39.35
C LEU A 93 20.72 -24.02 -38.18
N ALA A 94 20.20 -23.92 -36.99
CA ALA A 94 20.67 -24.61 -35.80
C ALA A 94 19.98 -25.99 -35.70
N LEU A 95 20.75 -27.05 -35.70
CA LEU A 95 20.27 -28.43 -35.61
C LEU A 95 20.83 -29.08 -34.35
N GLU A 96 19.93 -29.44 -33.43
CA GLU A 96 20.28 -30.24 -32.25
C GLU A 96 19.77 -31.68 -32.41
N VAL A 97 20.66 -32.66 -32.19
CA VAL A 97 20.36 -34.07 -32.33
C VAL A 97 20.60 -34.86 -31.05
N LEU A 98 20.06 -36.07 -30.97
CA LEU A 98 20.35 -36.97 -29.87
C LEU A 98 21.85 -37.41 -29.87
N PRO A 99 22.45 -37.68 -28.71
CA PRO A 99 23.82 -38.17 -28.63
C PRO A 99 24.05 -39.43 -29.48
N GLY A 100 25.11 -39.44 -30.27
CA GLY A 100 25.44 -40.54 -31.17
C GLY A 100 24.79 -40.49 -32.53
N THR A 101 23.99 -39.50 -32.86
CA THR A 101 23.36 -39.31 -34.19
C THR A 101 24.33 -38.64 -35.15
N ASP A 102 24.42 -39.18 -36.37
CA ASP A 102 25.15 -38.54 -37.47
C ASP A 102 24.33 -37.40 -38.10
N ALA A 103 24.62 -36.17 -37.64
CA ALA A 103 23.94 -34.97 -38.12
C ALA A 103 24.22 -34.68 -39.60
N GLY A 104 25.36 -35.12 -40.13
CA GLY A 104 25.70 -35.02 -41.56
C GLY A 104 24.80 -35.88 -42.41
N ALA A 105 24.54 -37.13 -41.99
CA ALA A 105 23.62 -38.04 -42.68
C ALA A 105 22.16 -37.50 -42.63
N LEU A 106 21.72 -36.89 -41.54
CA LEU A 106 20.40 -36.26 -41.44
C LEU A 106 20.26 -35.04 -42.37
N ALA A 107 21.29 -34.25 -42.54
CA ALA A 107 21.28 -33.07 -43.42
C ALA A 107 21.48 -33.44 -44.89
N ALA A 108 21.88 -34.68 -45.20
CA ALA A 108 22.12 -35.16 -46.56
C ALA A 108 20.84 -35.12 -47.39
N GLY A 109 20.85 -34.51 -48.56
CA GLY A 109 19.71 -34.37 -49.46
C GLY A 109 18.82 -33.12 -49.21
N LEU A 110 19.11 -32.31 -48.17
CA LEU A 110 18.35 -31.08 -47.89
C LEU A 110 19.09 -29.82 -48.39
N ASN A 111 20.11 -29.96 -49.25
CA ASN A 111 20.89 -28.84 -49.78
C ASN A 111 21.44 -27.88 -48.71
N LEU A 112 21.88 -28.46 -47.57
CA LEU A 112 22.44 -27.72 -46.44
C LEU A 112 23.98 -27.80 -46.45
N ARG A 113 24.65 -26.67 -46.29
CA ARG A 113 26.09 -26.57 -46.16
C ARG A 113 26.48 -26.60 -44.68
N TRP A 114 27.41 -27.45 -44.31
CA TRP A 114 27.95 -27.50 -42.96
C TRP A 114 28.77 -26.25 -42.65
N LEU A 115 28.48 -25.53 -41.55
CA LEU A 115 29.28 -24.41 -41.11
C LEU A 115 30.22 -24.80 -39.97
N ARG A 116 29.65 -25.22 -38.83
CA ARG A 116 30.47 -25.65 -37.69
C ARG A 116 29.64 -26.43 -36.66
N ALA A 117 30.34 -27.17 -35.80
CA ALA A 117 29.76 -27.65 -34.54
C ALA A 117 29.79 -26.53 -33.49
N VAL A 118 28.71 -26.35 -32.79
CA VAL A 118 28.57 -25.40 -31.68
C VAL A 118 28.75 -26.13 -30.34
N ALA A 119 28.22 -27.36 -30.25
CA ALA A 119 28.40 -28.30 -29.16
C ALA A 119 28.40 -29.73 -29.71
N PRO A 120 28.70 -30.77 -28.89
CA PRO A 120 28.75 -32.17 -29.37
C PRO A 120 27.45 -32.64 -30.03
N THR A 121 26.32 -32.07 -29.73
CA THR A 121 25.01 -32.42 -30.31
C THR A 121 24.33 -31.26 -31.04
N LEU A 122 24.97 -30.09 -31.12
CA LEU A 122 24.40 -28.88 -31.73
C LEU A 122 25.28 -28.37 -32.85
N PHE A 123 24.72 -28.24 -34.04
CA PHE A 123 25.41 -27.91 -35.28
C PHE A 123 24.77 -26.70 -35.96
N LEU A 124 25.61 -25.91 -36.63
CA LEU A 124 25.16 -24.79 -37.46
C LEU A 124 25.36 -25.17 -38.92
N LEU A 125 24.28 -25.10 -39.68
CA LEU A 125 24.18 -25.40 -41.10
C LEU A 125 23.73 -24.13 -41.85
N GLU A 126 23.86 -24.09 -43.16
CA GLU A 126 23.44 -22.99 -44.00
C GLU A 126 22.67 -23.50 -45.22
N ALA A 127 21.48 -22.95 -45.43
CA ALA A 127 20.67 -23.17 -46.61
C ALA A 127 20.90 -22.06 -47.66
N PRO A 128 20.52 -22.25 -48.93
CA PRO A 128 20.64 -21.23 -49.95
C PRO A 128 19.86 -19.95 -49.69
N SER A 129 18.72 -20.04 -48.99
CA SER A 129 17.88 -18.91 -48.61
C SER A 129 17.19 -19.13 -47.25
N PRO A 130 16.66 -18.10 -46.61
CA PRO A 130 15.88 -18.21 -45.36
C PRO A 130 14.64 -19.11 -45.52
N ARG A 131 13.98 -19.06 -46.67
CA ARG A 131 12.83 -19.92 -46.98
C ARG A 131 13.24 -21.43 -47.00
N GLU A 132 14.36 -21.76 -47.65
CA GLU A 132 14.85 -23.12 -47.68
C GLU A 132 15.33 -23.59 -46.31
N ALA A 133 15.88 -22.69 -45.49
CA ALA A 133 16.23 -23.00 -44.09
C ALA A 133 14.98 -23.37 -43.24
N LEU A 134 13.88 -22.68 -43.45
CA LEU A 134 12.61 -22.97 -42.77
C LEU A 134 12.04 -24.33 -43.21
N LEU A 135 12.02 -24.60 -44.51
CA LEU A 135 11.56 -25.91 -45.05
C LEU A 135 12.43 -27.07 -44.59
N ALA A 136 13.75 -26.88 -44.57
CA ALA A 136 14.68 -27.87 -44.04
C ALA A 136 14.53 -28.10 -42.54
N ALA A 137 14.28 -27.01 -41.77
CA ALA A 137 14.01 -27.09 -40.34
C ALA A 137 12.77 -27.91 -40.02
N ALA A 138 11.67 -27.68 -40.76
CA ALA A 138 10.45 -28.45 -40.59
C ALA A 138 10.65 -29.92 -40.93
N ALA A 139 11.30 -30.24 -42.07
CA ALA A 139 11.59 -31.62 -42.48
C ALA A 139 12.52 -32.36 -41.49
N LEU A 140 13.50 -31.67 -40.92
CA LEU A 140 14.36 -32.21 -39.88
C LEU A 140 13.63 -32.39 -38.55
N GLY A 141 12.71 -31.47 -38.22
CA GLY A 141 11.90 -31.53 -37.01
C GLY A 141 10.99 -32.75 -36.92
N GLU A 142 10.63 -33.36 -38.04
CA GLU A 142 9.86 -34.64 -38.10
C GLU A 142 10.69 -35.86 -37.72
N ARG A 143 12.02 -35.76 -37.71
CA ARG A 143 12.90 -36.90 -37.42
C ARG A 143 12.99 -37.16 -35.92
N PRO A 144 12.86 -38.43 -35.48
CA PRO A 144 12.89 -38.77 -34.06
C PRO A 144 14.27 -38.50 -33.41
N GLU A 145 15.36 -38.52 -34.20
CA GLU A 145 16.72 -38.25 -33.74
C GLU A 145 17.04 -36.77 -33.54
N VAL A 146 16.13 -35.88 -33.98
CA VAL A 146 16.28 -34.42 -33.88
C VAL A 146 15.57 -33.90 -32.63
N ARG A 147 16.28 -33.23 -31.77
CA ARG A 147 15.72 -32.53 -30.62
C ARG A 147 15.14 -31.17 -30.99
N SER A 148 15.86 -30.42 -31.79
CA SER A 148 15.49 -29.09 -32.25
C SER A 148 16.06 -28.82 -33.63
N ALA A 149 15.28 -28.20 -34.50
CA ALA A 149 15.72 -27.70 -35.81
C ALA A 149 15.03 -26.33 -36.01
N LEU A 150 15.80 -25.25 -35.91
CA LEU A 150 15.30 -23.90 -36.01
C LEU A 150 16.27 -23.02 -36.81
N PRO A 151 15.82 -22.28 -37.84
CA PRO A 151 16.69 -21.27 -38.44
C PRO A 151 17.14 -20.25 -37.40
N VAL A 152 18.37 -19.78 -37.57
CA VAL A 152 18.84 -18.66 -36.73
C VAL A 152 17.90 -17.49 -36.93
N CYS A 153 17.30 -17.02 -35.84
CA CYS A 153 16.20 -16.06 -35.86
C CYS A 153 16.47 -14.83 -34.97
N ARG A 154 15.85 -13.72 -35.38
CA ARG A 154 15.62 -12.58 -34.52
C ARG A 154 14.16 -12.64 -34.10
N ARG A 155 13.93 -12.64 -32.82
CA ARG A 155 12.59 -12.66 -32.25
C ARG A 155 12.37 -11.38 -31.45
N PRO A 156 11.14 -10.88 -31.35
CA PRO A 156 10.86 -9.80 -30.45
C PRO A 156 11.25 -10.26 -29.03
N ALA A 157 12.27 -9.64 -28.49
CA ALA A 157 12.60 -9.73 -27.08
C ALA A 157 12.30 -8.34 -26.54
N GLY A 158 11.23 -8.18 -25.82
CA GLY A 158 11.03 -7.00 -25.02
C GLY A 158 12.17 -6.95 -24.01
N LEU A 159 12.86 -5.84 -23.89
CA LEU A 159 13.43 -5.47 -22.62
C LEU A 159 12.24 -5.61 -21.67
N GLY A 160 12.33 -6.52 -20.68
CA GLY A 160 11.23 -6.75 -19.77
C GLY A 160 10.92 -5.46 -19.06
N PHE A 161 10.04 -4.64 -19.64
CA PHE A 161 9.47 -3.52 -18.93
C PHE A 161 8.61 -4.12 -17.84
N ALA A 162 9.09 -4.00 -16.61
CA ALA A 162 8.31 -4.33 -15.43
C ALA A 162 7.11 -3.37 -15.26
N TYR A 163 6.55 -2.84 -16.37
CA TYR A 163 5.53 -1.80 -16.35
C TYR A 163 4.57 -1.96 -17.53
N ALA A 164 3.32 -2.29 -17.24
CA ALA A 164 2.30 -2.48 -18.27
C ALA A 164 2.01 -1.17 -19.02
N PRO A 165 1.53 -1.22 -20.26
CA PRO A 165 0.97 -0.05 -20.94
C PRO A 165 -0.14 0.59 -20.09
N ALA A 166 -0.29 1.92 -20.19
CA ALA A 166 -1.44 2.58 -19.59
C ALA A 166 -2.72 2.10 -20.29
N PRO A 167 -3.79 1.80 -19.55
CA PRO A 167 -5.08 1.50 -20.16
C PRO A 167 -5.60 2.72 -20.92
N ASN A 168 -6.50 2.47 -21.88
CA ASN A 168 -7.06 3.50 -22.75
C ASN A 168 -8.34 4.15 -22.20
N ASP A 169 -8.64 3.92 -20.93
CA ASP A 169 -9.81 4.43 -20.23
C ASP A 169 -9.69 5.94 -20.02
N ASP A 170 -10.75 6.68 -20.24
CA ASP A 170 -10.73 8.16 -20.33
C ASP A 170 -10.13 8.85 -19.10
N PHE A 171 -10.33 8.31 -17.90
CA PHE A 171 -9.92 8.90 -16.62
C PHE A 171 -8.81 8.13 -15.89
N PHE A 172 -8.17 7.16 -16.55
CA PHE A 172 -6.96 6.55 -16.02
C PHE A 172 -5.85 7.58 -15.78
N PRO A 173 -5.59 8.56 -16.69
CA PRO A 173 -4.61 9.61 -16.41
C PRO A 173 -4.93 10.36 -15.10
N ARG A 174 -3.89 10.76 -14.39
CA ARG A 174 -3.99 11.48 -13.12
C ARG A 174 -4.93 12.70 -13.17
N GLN A 175 -5.01 13.36 -14.32
CA GLN A 175 -5.89 14.51 -14.53
C GLN A 175 -6.32 14.60 -16.00
N VAL A 176 -7.62 14.80 -16.22
CA VAL A 176 -8.21 15.04 -17.54
C VAL A 176 -9.04 16.31 -17.48
N ALA A 177 -8.59 17.36 -18.13
CA ALA A 177 -9.16 18.70 -18.03
C ALA A 177 -9.31 19.15 -16.56
N ASN A 178 -10.56 19.36 -16.08
CA ASN A 178 -10.84 19.76 -14.71
C ASN A 178 -11.28 18.57 -13.81
N VAL A 179 -11.17 17.33 -14.31
CA VAL A 179 -11.50 16.12 -13.55
C VAL A 179 -10.23 15.50 -13.01
N GLN A 180 -10.17 15.28 -11.72
CA GLN A 180 -9.14 14.48 -11.08
C GLN A 180 -9.39 13.02 -11.43
N GLY A 181 -8.48 12.40 -12.18
CA GLY A 181 -8.57 11.02 -12.59
C GLY A 181 -8.00 10.06 -11.55
N GLN A 182 -7.50 8.91 -12.01
CA GLN A 182 -7.10 7.80 -11.16
C GLN A 182 -5.67 7.90 -10.64
N TRP A 183 -5.31 9.05 -10.03
CA TRP A 183 -3.99 9.27 -9.41
C TRP A 183 -3.60 8.16 -8.42
N TYR A 184 -4.56 7.55 -7.77
CA TYR A 184 -4.34 6.51 -6.78
C TYR A 184 -3.80 5.20 -7.37
N LEU A 185 -4.02 4.95 -8.67
CA LEU A 185 -3.43 3.83 -9.39
C LEU A 185 -2.02 4.15 -9.88
N GLU A 186 -1.79 5.39 -10.34
CA GLU A 186 -0.49 5.88 -10.81
C GLU A 186 -0.37 7.40 -10.58
N ASN A 187 0.43 7.82 -9.60
CA ASN A 187 0.68 9.23 -9.28
C ASN A 187 2.07 9.65 -9.76
N ARG A 188 2.27 9.62 -11.08
CA ARG A 188 3.55 9.90 -11.72
C ARG A 188 3.43 11.04 -12.72
N ASP A 189 4.53 11.75 -12.91
CA ASP A 189 4.65 12.73 -13.99
C ASP A 189 4.57 12.00 -15.35
N PRO A 190 3.64 12.34 -16.25
CA PRO A 190 3.43 11.61 -17.49
C PRO A 190 4.59 11.74 -18.49
N VAL A 191 5.45 12.74 -18.31
CA VAL A 191 6.58 13.02 -19.19
C VAL A 191 7.85 12.36 -18.67
N THR A 192 8.16 12.52 -17.38
CA THR A 192 9.41 12.05 -16.77
C THR A 192 9.29 10.69 -16.12
N GLY A 193 8.08 10.25 -15.77
CA GLY A 193 7.82 9.04 -14.99
C GLY A 193 8.16 9.19 -13.50
N ALA A 194 8.57 10.37 -13.05
CA ALA A 194 8.89 10.61 -11.64
C ALA A 194 7.64 10.52 -10.77
N ALA A 195 7.75 9.91 -9.60
CA ALA A 195 6.67 9.85 -8.62
C ALA A 195 6.35 11.27 -8.12
N LEU A 196 5.06 11.61 -8.09
CA LEU A 196 4.53 12.89 -7.61
C LEU A 196 3.92 12.79 -6.22
N GLY A 197 3.79 11.57 -5.70
CA GLY A 197 3.20 11.25 -4.42
C GLY A 197 2.77 9.79 -4.36
N ALA A 198 1.94 9.47 -3.36
CA ALA A 198 1.48 8.11 -3.12
C ALA A 198 0.56 7.59 -4.23
N ASP A 199 0.77 6.35 -4.60
CA ASP A 199 -0.10 5.52 -5.43
C ASP A 199 0.08 4.04 -5.02
N VAL A 200 -0.76 3.17 -5.57
CA VAL A 200 -0.65 1.71 -5.36
C VAL A 200 0.21 1.02 -6.42
N ASN A 201 0.85 1.74 -7.33
CA ASN A 201 1.76 1.23 -8.34
C ASN A 201 1.14 0.14 -9.24
N ALA A 202 -0.08 0.40 -9.73
CA ALA A 202 -0.92 -0.57 -10.44
C ALA A 202 -0.24 -1.17 -11.69
N ARG A 203 0.35 -0.33 -12.56
CA ARG A 203 0.94 -0.80 -13.82
C ARG A 203 2.14 -1.72 -13.64
N SER A 204 2.82 -1.64 -12.50
CA SER A 204 3.88 -2.61 -12.15
C SER A 204 3.32 -3.99 -11.86
N ALA A 205 2.18 -4.07 -11.17
CA ALA A 205 1.47 -5.32 -10.94
C ALA A 205 0.89 -5.89 -12.24
N TRP A 206 0.30 -5.02 -13.07
CA TRP A 206 -0.35 -5.42 -14.33
C TRP A 206 0.61 -5.98 -15.39
N ALA A 207 1.88 -5.72 -15.26
CA ALA A 207 2.91 -6.40 -16.07
C ALA A 207 3.04 -7.90 -15.72
N LEU A 208 2.54 -8.33 -14.58
CA LEU A 208 2.65 -9.69 -14.04
C LEU A 208 1.28 -10.38 -13.94
N THR A 209 0.27 -9.68 -13.45
CA THR A 209 -1.12 -10.15 -13.33
C THR A 209 -2.09 -8.99 -13.23
N ARG A 210 -3.35 -9.23 -13.62
CA ARG A 210 -4.48 -8.29 -13.50
C ARG A 210 -5.59 -8.81 -12.58
N GLY A 211 -5.31 -9.89 -11.81
CA GLY A 211 -6.24 -10.48 -10.87
C GLY A 211 -7.08 -11.63 -11.43
N SER A 212 -6.74 -12.14 -12.62
CA SER A 212 -7.47 -13.24 -13.25
C SER A 212 -7.59 -14.46 -12.33
N GLY A 213 -8.75 -15.10 -12.36
CA GLY A 213 -9.06 -16.29 -11.56
C GLY A 213 -9.39 -16.01 -10.08
N GLN A 214 -9.48 -14.72 -9.65
CA GLN A 214 -9.80 -14.37 -8.26
C GLN A 214 -11.23 -13.87 -8.12
N GLY A 215 -11.94 -14.41 -7.11
CA GLY A 215 -13.26 -13.95 -6.70
C GLY A 215 -13.16 -13.06 -5.45
N ILE A 216 -13.75 -11.87 -5.51
CA ILE A 216 -13.81 -10.90 -4.42
C ILE A 216 -15.26 -10.66 -4.04
N ALA A 217 -15.63 -10.85 -2.78
CA ALA A 217 -16.95 -10.47 -2.29
C ALA A 217 -16.89 -9.07 -1.65
N ILE A 218 -17.87 -8.22 -1.98
CA ILE A 218 -18.05 -6.92 -1.34
C ILE A 218 -19.29 -6.98 -0.45
N GLY A 219 -19.07 -7.05 0.87
CA GLY A 219 -20.11 -6.99 1.89
C GLY A 219 -20.48 -5.53 2.17
N ASP A 220 -21.53 -5.00 1.52
CA ASP A 220 -21.88 -3.57 1.53
C ASP A 220 -23.40 -3.34 1.38
N VAL A 221 -23.82 -2.19 0.88
CA VAL A 221 -25.23 -1.83 0.57
C VAL A 221 -25.75 -2.45 -0.74
N GLY A 222 -24.90 -3.14 -1.48
CA GLY A 222 -25.17 -3.70 -2.81
C GLY A 222 -24.41 -2.97 -3.93
N ILE A 223 -24.36 -3.59 -5.09
CA ILE A 223 -23.67 -3.08 -6.29
C ILE A 223 -24.68 -2.95 -7.43
N GLU A 224 -24.56 -1.90 -8.25
CA GLU A 224 -25.33 -1.76 -9.50
C GLU A 224 -24.85 -2.81 -10.50
N LEU A 225 -25.61 -3.91 -10.61
CA LEU A 225 -25.21 -5.09 -11.38
C LEU A 225 -25.19 -4.85 -12.90
N ALA A 226 -25.87 -3.79 -13.38
CA ALA A 226 -25.93 -3.41 -14.79
C ALA A 226 -25.00 -2.27 -15.16
N HIS A 227 -24.15 -1.81 -14.22
CA HIS A 227 -23.22 -0.72 -14.49
C HIS A 227 -22.24 -1.09 -15.60
N PRO A 228 -22.07 -0.26 -16.67
CA PRO A 228 -21.23 -0.60 -17.83
C PRO A 228 -19.80 -1.00 -17.49
N GLU A 229 -19.21 -0.36 -16.47
CA GLU A 229 -17.85 -0.65 -15.98
C GLU A 229 -17.74 -1.92 -15.11
N LEU A 230 -18.85 -2.55 -14.72
CA LEU A 230 -18.84 -3.63 -13.73
C LEU A 230 -19.55 -4.90 -14.21
N ALA A 231 -20.42 -4.80 -15.19
CA ALA A 231 -21.30 -5.89 -15.57
C ALA A 231 -20.58 -7.20 -15.93
N GLU A 232 -19.40 -7.12 -16.57
CA GLU A 232 -18.59 -8.30 -16.91
C GLU A 232 -17.91 -8.92 -15.70
N SER A 233 -17.38 -8.11 -14.77
CA SER A 233 -16.75 -8.60 -13.55
C SER A 233 -17.74 -9.20 -12.54
N LEU A 234 -19.02 -8.84 -12.67
CA LEU A 234 -20.10 -9.34 -11.82
C LEU A 234 -20.77 -10.62 -12.38
N LEU A 235 -20.56 -10.92 -13.66
CA LEU A 235 -21.27 -11.99 -14.36
C LEU A 235 -20.97 -13.38 -13.76
N GLY A 236 -22.05 -14.09 -13.37
CA GLY A 236 -21.96 -15.47 -12.86
C GLY A 236 -21.52 -15.59 -11.39
N MET A 237 -21.31 -14.45 -10.70
CA MET A 237 -20.93 -14.45 -9.29
C MET A 237 -22.15 -14.65 -8.35
N PRO A 238 -21.93 -15.19 -7.13
CA PRO A 238 -23.00 -15.48 -6.17
C PRO A 238 -23.45 -14.21 -5.43
N HIS A 239 -24.28 -13.38 -6.09
CA HIS A 239 -24.89 -12.21 -5.46
C HIS A 239 -25.96 -12.60 -4.46
N PHE A 240 -25.94 -12.00 -3.27
CA PHE A 240 -26.89 -12.32 -2.22
C PHE A 240 -27.18 -11.14 -1.28
N ASN A 241 -28.41 -11.04 -0.84
CA ASN A 241 -28.85 -10.05 0.14
C ASN A 241 -29.09 -10.73 1.50
N PHE A 242 -28.13 -10.64 2.39
CA PHE A 242 -28.17 -11.20 3.75
C PHE A 242 -29.16 -10.44 4.65
N GLY A 243 -29.52 -9.19 4.28
CA GLY A 243 -30.54 -8.42 5.02
C GLY A 243 -31.98 -8.93 4.84
N ASN A 244 -32.27 -9.67 3.74
CA ASN A 244 -33.60 -10.21 3.44
C ASN A 244 -33.61 -11.67 2.95
N GLY A 245 -32.48 -12.33 2.82
CA GLY A 245 -32.33 -13.74 2.45
C GLY A 245 -32.59 -14.05 0.96
N GLN A 246 -32.48 -13.08 0.05
CA GLN A 246 -32.73 -13.26 -1.37
C GLN A 246 -31.45 -13.25 -2.22
N ALA A 247 -31.45 -14.03 -3.30
CA ALA A 247 -30.39 -14.05 -4.31
C ALA A 247 -30.44 -12.79 -5.18
N ASN A 248 -30.11 -11.64 -4.60
CA ASN A 248 -30.10 -10.34 -5.22
C ASN A 248 -29.02 -9.45 -4.59
N GLY A 249 -28.12 -8.93 -5.39
CA GLY A 249 -27.01 -8.06 -4.96
C GLY A 249 -27.21 -6.57 -5.25
N THR A 250 -28.40 -6.16 -5.75
CA THR A 250 -28.64 -4.75 -6.12
C THR A 250 -28.68 -3.83 -4.90
N PRO A 251 -28.36 -2.53 -5.07
CA PRO A 251 -28.34 -1.55 -3.99
C PRO A 251 -29.68 -1.44 -3.27
N VAL A 252 -29.63 -1.34 -1.94
CA VAL A 252 -30.86 -1.19 -1.09
C VAL A 252 -31.27 0.26 -0.88
N ALA A 253 -30.48 1.23 -1.38
CA ALA A 253 -30.72 2.68 -1.27
C ALA A 253 -30.24 3.39 -2.53
N THR A 254 -30.47 4.72 -2.58
CA THR A 254 -29.98 5.63 -3.63
C THR A 254 -29.14 6.75 -3.02
N GLY A 255 -28.56 7.61 -3.85
CA GLY A 255 -27.68 8.70 -3.42
C GLY A 255 -26.36 8.21 -2.84
N ALA A 256 -25.67 9.04 -2.09
CA ALA A 256 -24.34 8.75 -1.57
C ALA A 256 -24.27 7.46 -0.71
N THR A 257 -25.35 7.08 -0.03
CA THR A 257 -25.42 5.82 0.71
C THR A 257 -25.57 4.62 -0.22
N GLY A 258 -26.45 4.73 -1.23
CA GLY A 258 -26.75 3.61 -2.14
C GLY A 258 -25.63 3.28 -3.11
N THR A 259 -24.80 4.26 -3.45
CA THR A 259 -23.67 4.09 -4.36
C THR A 259 -22.45 3.44 -3.73
N HIS A 260 -22.37 3.36 -2.40
CA HIS A 260 -21.14 3.02 -1.68
C HIS A 260 -20.53 1.69 -2.14
N GLY A 261 -21.30 0.61 -2.22
CA GLY A 261 -20.83 -0.70 -2.71
C GLY A 261 -20.43 -0.69 -4.19
N THR A 262 -21.18 0.06 -5.05
CA THR A 262 -20.83 0.25 -6.46
C THR A 262 -19.50 0.97 -6.62
N SER A 263 -19.25 2.01 -5.79
CA SER A 263 -18.00 2.72 -5.79
C SER A 263 -16.82 1.85 -5.33
N CYS A 264 -17.02 0.99 -4.33
CA CYS A 264 -16.01 0.00 -3.92
C CYS A 264 -15.70 -0.99 -5.07
N ALA A 265 -16.73 -1.46 -5.78
CA ALA A 265 -16.55 -2.38 -6.89
C ALA A 265 -15.76 -1.74 -8.05
N GLY A 266 -16.03 -0.47 -8.37
CA GLY A 266 -15.26 0.28 -9.38
C GLY A 266 -13.77 0.33 -9.06
N LEU A 267 -13.40 0.65 -7.81
CA LEU A 267 -12.00 0.68 -7.36
C LEU A 267 -11.32 -0.70 -7.45
N ILE A 268 -12.07 -1.79 -7.26
CA ILE A 268 -11.55 -3.16 -7.31
C ILE A 268 -11.41 -3.65 -8.75
N ALA A 269 -12.51 -3.66 -9.52
CA ALA A 269 -12.62 -4.42 -10.76
C ALA A 269 -13.38 -3.68 -11.88
N GLY A 270 -13.31 -2.34 -11.92
CA GLY A 270 -13.74 -1.58 -13.10
C GLY A 270 -13.01 -2.08 -14.34
N LEU A 271 -13.74 -2.21 -15.48
CA LEU A 271 -13.21 -2.77 -16.71
C LEU A 271 -12.09 -1.90 -17.28
N ALA A 272 -10.94 -2.49 -17.57
CA ALA A 272 -9.81 -1.79 -18.18
C ALA A 272 -9.81 -1.94 -19.70
N ASN A 273 -9.33 -0.93 -20.42
CA ASN A 273 -9.16 -0.91 -21.88
C ASN A 273 -10.47 -0.96 -22.67
N ASN A 274 -11.55 -0.43 -22.13
CA ASN A 274 -12.83 -0.34 -22.81
C ASN A 274 -13.13 1.06 -23.40
N THR A 275 -12.18 2.01 -23.29
CA THR A 275 -12.30 3.41 -23.73
C THR A 275 -13.38 4.19 -23.00
N LEU A 276 -13.78 3.75 -21.80
CA LEU A 276 -14.84 4.36 -21.01
C LEU A 276 -14.34 4.53 -19.57
N GLY A 277 -14.67 5.62 -18.93
CA GLY A 277 -14.58 5.84 -17.50
C GLY A 277 -13.24 5.49 -16.85
N MET A 278 -13.12 4.32 -16.25
CA MET A 278 -12.06 3.99 -15.29
C MET A 278 -11.60 2.53 -15.38
N SER A 279 -10.40 2.28 -14.85
CA SER A 279 -9.93 0.92 -14.56
C SER A 279 -10.01 0.62 -13.06
N GLY A 280 -10.39 -0.57 -12.67
CA GLY A 280 -10.15 -1.12 -11.34
C GLY A 280 -8.68 -1.52 -11.16
N LEU A 281 -8.24 -1.71 -9.90
CA LEU A 281 -6.87 -2.16 -9.63
C LEU A 281 -6.66 -3.64 -10.00
N ALA A 282 -7.69 -4.48 -9.88
CA ALA A 282 -7.71 -5.88 -10.32
C ALA A 282 -8.79 -6.08 -11.41
N PRO A 283 -8.60 -5.52 -12.62
CA PRO A 283 -9.66 -5.42 -13.63
C PRO A 283 -10.09 -6.77 -14.24
N GLU A 284 -9.35 -7.85 -14.01
CA GLU A 284 -9.71 -9.21 -14.44
C GLU A 284 -10.23 -10.09 -13.29
N ALA A 285 -10.36 -9.52 -12.07
CA ALA A 285 -11.00 -10.21 -10.96
C ALA A 285 -12.53 -10.18 -11.11
N GLN A 286 -13.19 -11.20 -10.55
CA GLN A 286 -14.64 -11.28 -10.48
C GLN A 286 -15.16 -10.80 -9.13
N VAL A 287 -16.32 -10.13 -9.11
CA VAL A 287 -16.88 -9.50 -7.91
C VAL A 287 -18.26 -10.04 -7.58
N ALA A 288 -18.46 -10.48 -6.33
CA ALA A 288 -19.76 -10.83 -5.78
C ALA A 288 -20.30 -9.66 -4.95
N SER A 289 -21.53 -9.28 -5.18
CA SER A 289 -22.27 -8.30 -4.38
C SER A 289 -23.00 -8.99 -3.23
N TRP A 290 -22.57 -8.73 -1.99
CA TRP A 290 -23.20 -9.20 -0.78
C TRP A 290 -23.83 -8.04 -0.01
N VAL A 291 -25.16 -7.97 -0.02
CA VAL A 291 -25.88 -6.91 0.67
C VAL A 291 -25.98 -7.26 2.14
N VAL A 292 -25.28 -6.50 2.97
CA VAL A 292 -25.24 -6.69 4.43
C VAL A 292 -26.03 -5.62 5.19
N PHE A 293 -26.43 -4.54 4.52
CA PHE A 293 -27.26 -3.49 5.10
C PHE A 293 -28.71 -3.67 4.69
N ARG A 294 -29.59 -3.39 5.64
CA ARG A 294 -31.03 -3.27 5.40
C ARG A 294 -31.37 -1.87 4.92
N THR A 295 -32.55 -1.69 4.34
CA THR A 295 -33.04 -0.38 3.87
C THR A 295 -33.13 0.70 4.94
N ASN A 296 -33.12 0.34 6.22
CA ASN A 296 -33.07 1.28 7.36
C ASN A 296 -31.64 1.60 7.86
N GLY A 297 -30.61 1.20 7.11
CA GLY A 297 -29.19 1.46 7.42
C GLY A 297 -28.59 0.56 8.52
N ARG A 298 -29.34 -0.42 9.03
CA ARG A 298 -28.82 -1.39 10.02
C ARG A 298 -28.21 -2.58 9.33
N LEU A 299 -27.21 -3.20 9.95
CA LEU A 299 -26.66 -4.48 9.51
C LEU A 299 -27.73 -5.58 9.50
N ALA A 300 -27.51 -6.63 8.72
CA ALA A 300 -28.20 -7.89 8.81
C ALA A 300 -28.05 -8.50 10.22
N ALA A 301 -28.86 -9.50 10.55
CA ALA A 301 -28.74 -10.20 11.82
C ALA A 301 -27.42 -10.98 11.89
N ASP A 302 -26.90 -11.20 13.11
CA ASP A 302 -25.59 -11.82 13.34
C ASP A 302 -25.47 -13.26 12.81
N ASP A 303 -26.58 -14.02 12.77
CA ASP A 303 -26.62 -15.34 12.12
C ASP A 303 -26.46 -15.22 10.58
N ALA A 304 -27.07 -14.21 9.98
CA ALA A 304 -26.92 -13.94 8.56
C ALA A 304 -25.50 -13.41 8.22
N LEU A 305 -24.89 -12.59 9.11
CA LEU A 305 -23.51 -12.16 8.96
C LEU A 305 -22.52 -13.32 9.12
N ALA A 306 -22.75 -14.20 10.09
CA ALA A 306 -21.96 -15.43 10.26
C ALA A 306 -22.01 -16.29 9.00
N ALA A 307 -23.20 -16.48 8.43
CA ALA A 307 -23.39 -17.20 7.17
C ALA A 307 -22.71 -16.50 5.98
N MET A 308 -22.71 -15.16 5.96
CA MET A 308 -22.05 -14.37 4.91
C MET A 308 -20.55 -14.69 4.85
N TYR A 309 -19.84 -14.65 5.97
CA TYR A 309 -18.39 -14.94 6.00
C TYR A 309 -18.05 -16.30 5.43
N ALA A 310 -18.90 -17.31 5.72
CA ALA A 310 -18.71 -18.68 5.29
C ALA A 310 -19.28 -18.98 3.88
N THR A 311 -19.85 -17.97 3.19
CA THR A 311 -20.49 -18.17 1.88
C THR A 311 -19.47 -18.35 0.76
N SER A 312 -19.65 -19.37 -0.08
CA SER A 312 -18.84 -19.66 -1.28
C SER A 312 -17.32 -19.70 -1.04
N PRO A 313 -16.84 -20.47 -0.07
CA PRO A 313 -15.45 -20.43 0.40
C PRO A 313 -14.42 -20.83 -0.67
N ASP A 314 -14.83 -21.65 -1.66
CA ASP A 314 -13.95 -22.08 -2.76
C ASP A 314 -13.85 -21.07 -3.90
N LEU A 315 -14.83 -20.15 -4.00
CA LEU A 315 -14.90 -19.16 -5.06
C LEU A 315 -14.39 -17.79 -4.61
N ILE A 316 -14.59 -17.44 -3.33
CA ILE A 316 -14.26 -16.13 -2.78
C ILE A 316 -12.91 -16.20 -2.06
N GLY A 317 -11.87 -15.64 -2.71
CA GLY A 317 -10.53 -15.56 -2.12
C GLY A 317 -10.34 -14.34 -1.20
N VAL A 318 -11.10 -13.26 -1.43
CA VAL A 318 -11.01 -12.01 -0.68
C VAL A 318 -12.41 -11.50 -0.34
N GLN A 319 -12.60 -11.00 0.87
CA GLN A 319 -13.83 -10.29 1.27
C GLN A 319 -13.48 -8.86 1.66
N ASN A 320 -14.12 -7.88 0.99
CA ASN A 320 -14.00 -6.46 1.29
C ASN A 320 -15.18 -6.00 2.14
N HIS A 321 -14.88 -5.43 3.31
CA HIS A 321 -15.88 -4.89 4.23
C HIS A 321 -15.55 -3.42 4.55
N SER A 322 -16.08 -2.51 3.75
CA SER A 322 -15.86 -1.06 3.89
C SER A 322 -16.77 -0.42 4.94
N TRP A 323 -16.97 -1.11 6.06
CA TRP A 323 -17.80 -0.70 7.19
C TRP A 323 -17.25 -1.24 8.52
N GLY A 324 -17.65 -0.64 9.64
CA GLY A 324 -17.23 -1.04 10.97
C GLY A 324 -17.90 -0.19 12.04
N ASN A 325 -17.28 -0.09 13.21
CA ASN A 325 -17.74 0.71 14.34
C ASN A 325 -17.68 2.22 14.00
N VAL A 326 -18.80 2.91 14.15
CA VAL A 326 -18.94 4.36 13.93
C VAL A 326 -19.03 5.16 15.21
N THR A 327 -18.73 4.54 16.37
CA THR A 327 -18.82 5.14 17.70
C THR A 327 -17.46 5.08 18.42
N ALA A 328 -17.31 5.84 19.49
CA ALA A 328 -16.13 5.76 20.37
C ALA A 328 -16.15 4.55 21.29
N ARG A 329 -17.24 3.77 21.31
CA ARG A 329 -17.39 2.60 22.18
C ARG A 329 -16.64 1.41 21.61
N GLN A 330 -16.19 0.53 22.48
CA GLN A 330 -15.71 -0.79 22.08
C GLN A 330 -16.91 -1.64 21.59
N LEU A 331 -16.92 -1.94 20.31
CA LEU A 331 -17.95 -2.69 19.64
C LEU A 331 -17.33 -3.60 18.58
N GLY A 332 -17.73 -4.87 18.54
CA GLY A 332 -17.19 -5.84 17.60
C GLY A 332 -18.17 -6.96 17.28
N PRO A 333 -17.72 -8.00 16.57
CA PRO A 333 -18.52 -9.15 16.20
C PRO A 333 -19.06 -9.87 17.44
N THR A 334 -20.29 -10.38 17.34
CA THR A 334 -20.81 -11.31 18.33
C THR A 334 -20.07 -12.64 18.26
N ALA A 335 -20.21 -13.51 19.28
CA ALA A 335 -19.60 -14.84 19.25
C ALA A 335 -20.05 -15.67 18.04
N LEU A 336 -21.31 -15.48 17.61
CA LEU A 336 -21.84 -16.16 16.43
C LEU A 336 -21.17 -15.65 15.15
N GLU A 337 -21.09 -14.34 15.00
CA GLU A 337 -20.46 -13.68 13.87
C GLU A 337 -18.95 -14.02 13.77
N HIS A 338 -18.24 -14.01 14.91
CA HIS A 338 -16.84 -14.40 14.98
C HIS A 338 -16.62 -15.87 14.57
N THR A 339 -17.60 -16.75 14.81
CA THR A 339 -17.54 -18.14 14.31
C THR A 339 -17.50 -18.16 12.77
N GLY A 340 -18.28 -17.32 12.10
CA GLY A 340 -18.24 -17.19 10.63
C GLY A 340 -16.90 -16.64 10.12
N ILE A 341 -16.34 -15.65 10.81
CA ILE A 341 -15.00 -15.10 10.51
C ILE A 341 -13.94 -16.21 10.63
N ALA A 342 -13.94 -16.95 11.74
CA ALA A 342 -13.00 -18.04 11.98
C ALA A 342 -13.16 -19.18 10.95
N GLN A 343 -14.39 -19.47 10.51
CA GLN A 343 -14.66 -20.46 9.48
C GLN A 343 -14.12 -20.01 8.12
N ALA A 344 -14.34 -18.76 7.70
CA ALA A 344 -13.77 -18.19 6.48
C ALA A 344 -12.25 -18.28 6.46
N TRP A 345 -11.62 -17.99 7.59
CA TRP A 345 -10.17 -18.11 7.75
C TRP A 345 -9.66 -19.54 7.69
N ALA A 346 -10.36 -20.49 8.31
CA ALA A 346 -9.89 -21.88 8.41
C ALA A 346 -10.21 -22.71 7.16
N GLU A 347 -11.36 -22.51 6.53
CA GLU A 347 -11.89 -23.37 5.47
C GLU A 347 -11.85 -22.72 4.09
N GLY A 348 -11.76 -21.39 4.00
CA GLY A 348 -11.74 -20.66 2.73
C GLY A 348 -10.61 -21.13 1.82
N ARG A 349 -10.84 -21.13 0.50
CA ARG A 349 -9.85 -21.51 -0.51
C ARG A 349 -9.25 -22.91 -0.27
N GLY A 350 -10.10 -23.85 0.15
CA GLY A 350 -9.65 -25.23 0.42
C GLY A 350 -8.72 -25.36 1.63
N GLY A 351 -8.85 -24.52 2.65
CA GLY A 351 -8.03 -24.51 3.87
C GLY A 351 -6.86 -23.50 3.84
N LEU A 352 -6.70 -22.71 2.78
CA LEU A 352 -5.71 -21.63 2.71
C LEU A 352 -6.22 -20.34 3.36
N GLY A 353 -7.51 -20.24 3.64
CA GLY A 353 -8.18 -19.11 4.26
C GLY A 353 -8.61 -18.03 3.27
N THR A 354 -9.76 -17.41 3.54
CA THR A 354 -10.22 -16.21 2.84
C THR A 354 -9.58 -14.97 3.47
N VAL A 355 -9.06 -14.06 2.64
CA VAL A 355 -8.49 -12.79 3.09
C VAL A 355 -9.61 -11.82 3.43
N LEU A 356 -9.70 -11.38 4.68
CA LEU A 356 -10.72 -10.45 5.18
C LEU A 356 -10.13 -9.05 5.30
N VAL A 357 -10.69 -8.07 4.61
CA VAL A 357 -10.20 -6.67 4.60
C VAL A 357 -11.21 -5.77 5.31
N ARG A 358 -10.73 -4.99 6.27
CA ARG A 358 -11.50 -4.09 7.14
C ARG A 358 -10.94 -2.67 7.13
N ILE A 359 -11.80 -1.71 7.38
CA ILE A 359 -11.42 -0.29 7.50
C ILE A 359 -10.92 0.03 8.92
N ALA A 360 -9.97 0.97 9.04
CA ALA A 360 -9.59 1.55 10.33
C ALA A 360 -10.63 2.55 10.88
N GLY A 361 -11.58 2.98 10.05
CA GLY A 361 -12.64 3.93 10.40
C GLY A 361 -12.29 5.39 10.10
N ASN A 362 -13.31 6.26 10.15
CA ASN A 362 -13.25 7.68 9.75
C ASN A 362 -13.48 8.62 10.94
N GLY A 363 -13.00 8.25 12.11
CA GLY A 363 -13.31 8.95 13.35
C GLY A 363 -12.15 9.73 13.98
N ARG A 364 -11.04 10.00 13.27
CA ARG A 364 -9.88 10.73 13.82
C ARG A 364 -10.26 12.05 14.49
N THR A 365 -11.09 12.86 13.86
CA THR A 365 -11.53 14.15 14.40
C THR A 365 -12.36 14.03 15.68
N ARG A 366 -12.86 12.83 15.99
CA ARG A 366 -13.61 12.48 17.21
C ARG A 366 -12.79 11.61 18.16
N VAL A 367 -11.48 11.49 17.90
CA VAL A 367 -10.52 10.71 18.69
C VAL A 367 -10.89 9.21 18.77
N PHE A 368 -11.43 8.65 17.69
CA PHE A 368 -11.71 7.21 17.60
C PHE A 368 -10.42 6.45 17.32
N ASN A 369 -10.21 5.35 18.02
CA ASN A 369 -9.10 4.43 17.82
C ASN A 369 -9.58 3.22 17.03
N ALA A 370 -8.79 2.77 16.04
CA ALA A 370 -9.12 1.59 15.26
C ALA A 370 -9.22 0.31 16.13
N ASN A 371 -8.54 0.25 17.27
CA ASN A 371 -8.65 -0.83 18.24
C ASN A 371 -9.98 -0.87 19.04
N ASP A 372 -10.84 0.15 18.90
CA ASP A 372 -12.20 0.15 19.48
C ASP A 372 -13.22 -0.54 18.54
N ASP A 373 -12.78 -0.92 17.34
CA ASP A 373 -13.55 -1.70 16.37
C ASP A 373 -13.08 -3.16 16.39
N GLY A 374 -13.91 -4.05 16.96
CA GLY A 374 -13.59 -5.47 17.10
C GLY A 374 -13.59 -6.26 15.80
N TRP A 375 -14.09 -5.70 14.69
CA TRP A 375 -13.92 -6.29 13.36
C TRP A 375 -12.57 -5.90 12.74
N ALA A 376 -12.06 -4.71 13.06
CA ALA A 376 -10.78 -4.19 12.57
C ALA A 376 -9.59 -4.69 13.39
N ASN A 377 -9.75 -4.91 14.69
CA ASN A 377 -8.70 -5.41 15.58
C ASN A 377 -8.67 -6.94 15.71
N ASP A 378 -9.35 -7.64 14.82
CA ASP A 378 -9.28 -9.12 14.74
C ASP A 378 -8.00 -9.54 14.00
N PRO A 379 -7.14 -10.42 14.55
CA PRO A 379 -5.91 -10.88 13.87
C PRO A 379 -6.19 -11.66 12.58
N LEU A 380 -7.43 -12.12 12.37
CA LEU A 380 -7.88 -12.79 11.15
C LEU A 380 -8.26 -11.80 10.03
N ALA A 381 -8.19 -10.50 10.30
CA ALA A 381 -8.54 -9.44 9.36
C ALA A 381 -7.37 -8.48 9.09
N LEU A 382 -7.40 -7.81 7.93
CA LEU A 382 -6.49 -6.75 7.53
C LEU A 382 -7.13 -5.40 7.85
N CYS A 383 -6.62 -4.67 8.83
CA CYS A 383 -7.05 -3.31 9.15
C CYS A 383 -6.36 -2.30 8.23
N VAL A 384 -7.14 -1.48 7.51
CA VAL A 384 -6.67 -0.57 6.46
C VAL A 384 -6.95 0.88 6.79
N ALA A 385 -5.89 1.69 6.84
CA ALA A 385 -5.95 3.15 6.96
C ALA A 385 -6.04 3.85 5.58
N ALA A 386 -6.38 5.13 5.58
CA ALA A 386 -6.46 5.95 4.37
C ALA A 386 -5.38 7.03 4.33
N VAL A 387 -4.83 7.28 3.11
CA VAL A 387 -3.91 8.37 2.83
C VAL A 387 -4.40 9.27 1.71
N GLY A 388 -3.96 10.53 1.73
CA GLY A 388 -4.13 11.47 0.62
C GLY A 388 -3.06 11.30 -0.47
N PRO A 389 -3.07 12.13 -1.54
CA PRO A 389 -2.15 12.02 -2.67
C PRO A 389 -0.67 12.19 -2.31
N THR A 390 -0.37 12.83 -1.19
CA THR A 390 1.01 13.01 -0.68
C THR A 390 1.49 11.80 0.13
N GLY A 391 0.62 10.84 0.41
CA GLY A 391 0.90 9.69 1.28
C GLY A 391 0.80 9.99 2.78
N ARG A 392 0.42 11.21 3.17
CA ARG A 392 0.06 11.55 4.55
C ARG A 392 -1.26 10.89 4.92
N ALA A 393 -1.37 10.44 6.16
CA ALA A 393 -2.63 9.93 6.69
C ALA A 393 -3.76 10.94 6.46
N ALA A 394 -4.89 10.48 5.92
CA ALA A 394 -6.03 11.34 5.66
C ALA A 394 -6.60 11.91 6.98
N SER A 395 -7.09 13.15 6.92
CA SER A 395 -7.53 13.93 8.09
C SER A 395 -8.60 13.23 8.94
N TYR A 396 -9.36 12.33 8.35
CA TYR A 396 -10.43 11.55 8.99
C TYR A 396 -10.00 10.14 9.42
N SER A 397 -8.91 9.58 8.87
CA SER A 397 -8.54 8.17 9.07
C SER A 397 -8.17 7.89 10.52
N SER A 398 -8.91 7.05 11.22
CA SER A 398 -8.61 6.67 12.60
C SER A 398 -7.22 6.05 12.70
N ALA A 399 -6.48 6.37 13.76
CA ALA A 399 -5.21 5.74 14.09
C ALA A 399 -5.43 4.51 14.99
N GLY A 400 -4.46 3.62 15.05
CA GLY A 400 -4.48 2.48 15.98
C GLY A 400 -3.33 1.50 15.73
N ALA A 401 -2.92 0.80 16.78
CA ALA A 401 -1.85 -0.19 16.71
C ALA A 401 -2.21 -1.43 15.87
N CYS A 402 -3.50 -1.67 15.60
CA CYS A 402 -4.00 -2.79 14.79
C CYS A 402 -3.92 -2.55 13.27
N ILE A 403 -3.59 -1.32 12.82
CA ILE A 403 -3.48 -1.02 11.40
C ILE A 403 -2.32 -1.81 10.80
N LEU A 404 -2.60 -2.60 9.76
CA LEU A 404 -1.55 -3.34 9.06
C LEU A 404 -0.95 -2.51 7.93
N VAL A 405 -1.79 -1.96 7.04
CA VAL A 405 -1.36 -1.17 5.89
C VAL A 405 -2.32 -0.01 5.63
N ALA A 406 -1.94 0.88 4.73
CA ALA A 406 -2.77 1.96 4.23
C ALA A 406 -2.92 1.88 2.70
N ALA A 407 -3.90 2.62 2.18
CA ALA A 407 -4.04 2.86 0.74
C ALA A 407 -4.63 4.25 0.49
N PRO A 408 -4.57 4.77 -0.76
CA PRO A 408 -5.26 6.01 -1.11
C PRO A 408 -6.75 5.97 -0.76
N GLY A 409 -7.22 6.98 -0.04
CA GLY A 409 -8.63 7.13 0.36
C GLY A 409 -9.18 8.51 0.06
N GLY A 410 -8.37 9.40 -0.54
CA GLY A 410 -8.69 10.81 -0.72
C GLY A 410 -8.68 11.59 0.59
N ASP A 411 -8.93 12.89 0.50
CA ASP A 411 -9.11 13.75 1.66
C ASP A 411 -10.07 14.90 1.32
N TYR A 412 -10.68 15.51 2.32
CA TYR A 412 -11.59 16.64 2.11
C TYR A 412 -10.93 17.84 1.43
N GLU A 413 -9.64 18.05 1.64
CA GLU A 413 -8.88 19.13 1.03
C GLU A 413 -8.43 18.83 -0.40
N THR A 414 -8.10 17.58 -0.70
CA THR A 414 -7.50 17.16 -1.99
C THR A 414 -8.49 16.50 -2.94
N GLY A 415 -9.73 16.24 -2.48
CA GLY A 415 -10.76 15.55 -3.24
C GLY A 415 -10.75 14.03 -3.03
N GLY A 416 -11.85 13.40 -3.49
CA GLY A 416 -12.06 11.95 -3.41
C GLY A 416 -11.50 11.21 -4.65
N LEU A 417 -11.55 9.89 -4.59
CA LEU A 417 -11.14 9.01 -5.67
C LEU A 417 -12.19 8.99 -6.78
N PHE A 418 -11.74 9.00 -8.03
CA PHE A 418 -12.59 8.74 -9.20
C PHE A 418 -13.06 7.28 -9.17
N THR A 419 -14.36 7.03 -9.21
CA THR A 419 -14.92 5.68 -9.20
C THR A 419 -16.34 5.62 -9.74
N ALA A 420 -16.85 4.41 -9.97
CA ALA A 420 -18.21 4.17 -10.40
C ALA A 420 -19.26 4.71 -9.40
N ASP A 421 -20.38 5.18 -9.93
CA ASP A 421 -21.56 5.68 -9.21
C ASP A 421 -22.81 4.90 -9.63
N LEU A 422 -23.94 5.09 -8.98
CA LEU A 422 -25.20 4.65 -9.52
C LEU A 422 -25.55 5.49 -10.76
N PRO A 423 -26.17 4.89 -11.81
CA PRO A 423 -26.44 5.61 -13.05
C PRO A 423 -27.32 6.85 -12.88
N GLY A 424 -26.93 7.90 -13.55
CA GLY A 424 -27.66 9.16 -13.61
C GLY A 424 -27.86 9.82 -12.25
N PHE A 425 -29.07 10.32 -11.97
CA PHE A 425 -29.37 11.01 -10.70
C PHE A 425 -29.59 10.10 -9.48
N SER A 426 -29.46 8.78 -9.66
CA SER A 426 -29.63 7.84 -8.57
C SER A 426 -28.40 7.74 -7.66
N GLY A 427 -27.24 8.25 -8.10
CA GLY A 427 -25.96 8.18 -7.43
C GLY A 427 -25.65 9.36 -6.51
N ALA A 428 -24.39 9.44 -6.11
CA ALA A 428 -23.82 10.56 -5.35
C ALA A 428 -23.50 11.78 -6.22
N ASN A 429 -23.34 11.58 -7.54
CA ASN A 429 -23.11 12.64 -8.50
C ASN A 429 -24.44 13.13 -9.12
N PRO A 430 -25.02 14.23 -8.64
CA PRO A 430 -26.30 14.73 -9.14
C PRO A 430 -26.14 15.64 -10.36
N ILE A 431 -24.98 15.69 -11.00
CA ILE A 431 -24.68 16.61 -12.09
C ILE A 431 -25.16 16.02 -13.41
N SER A 432 -25.97 16.78 -14.17
CA SER A 432 -26.32 16.44 -15.54
C SER A 432 -25.26 16.93 -16.50
N PHE A 433 -24.76 16.04 -17.34
CA PHE A 433 -23.81 16.35 -18.38
C PHE A 433 -24.48 16.32 -19.75
N PHE A 434 -23.99 17.16 -20.69
CA PHE A 434 -24.48 17.20 -22.07
C PHE A 434 -23.60 16.34 -23.00
N PRO A 435 -24.13 15.89 -24.13
CA PRO A 435 -23.34 15.12 -25.10
C PRO A 435 -22.00 15.78 -25.45
N PRO A 436 -20.94 15.01 -25.57
CA PRO A 436 -20.85 13.54 -25.47
C PRO A 436 -20.51 13.02 -24.04
N TYR A 437 -20.71 13.81 -23.00
CA TYR A 437 -20.23 13.54 -21.63
C TYR A 437 -21.33 13.05 -20.68
N GLU A 438 -22.49 12.61 -21.17
CA GLU A 438 -23.62 12.18 -20.32
C GLU A 438 -23.24 11.03 -19.40
N TYR A 439 -22.35 10.14 -19.84
CA TYR A 439 -21.84 9.01 -19.06
C TYR A 439 -21.10 9.41 -17.78
N LEU A 440 -20.65 10.67 -17.66
CA LEU A 440 -20.01 11.15 -16.44
C LEU A 440 -20.95 11.20 -15.23
N SER A 441 -22.26 11.15 -15.46
CA SER A 441 -23.24 11.01 -14.37
C SER A 441 -23.18 9.65 -13.67
N ASP A 442 -22.55 8.65 -14.31
CA ASP A 442 -22.40 7.30 -13.78
C ASP A 442 -21.09 7.12 -12.99
N PHE A 443 -20.38 8.23 -12.75
CA PHE A 443 -19.11 8.27 -12.00
C PHE A 443 -19.09 9.37 -10.95
N ARG A 444 -18.30 9.14 -9.89
CA ARG A 444 -17.97 10.11 -8.83
C ARG A 444 -16.55 10.61 -9.02
N PHE A 445 -16.34 11.91 -8.82
CA PHE A 445 -15.00 12.54 -8.98
C PHE A 445 -14.89 13.89 -8.25
N ASN A 446 -13.68 14.41 -8.13
CA ASN A 446 -13.35 15.68 -7.46
C ASN A 446 -13.91 15.69 -6.01
N SER A 447 -14.63 16.74 -5.64
CA SER A 447 -15.28 16.85 -4.33
C SER A 447 -16.44 15.88 -4.10
N LEU A 448 -16.98 15.28 -5.17
CA LEU A 448 -18.00 14.23 -5.11
C LEU A 448 -17.40 12.83 -5.14
N GLY A 449 -16.09 12.71 -5.38
CA GLY A 449 -15.35 11.45 -5.38
C GLY A 449 -15.49 10.65 -4.10
N MET A 450 -15.10 9.40 -4.10
CA MET A 450 -15.18 8.58 -2.91
C MET A 450 -14.08 8.97 -1.93
N ILE A 451 -14.46 9.33 -0.69
CA ILE A 451 -13.54 9.69 0.41
C ILE A 451 -13.81 8.73 1.58
N GLY A 452 -12.74 8.26 2.22
CA GLY A 452 -12.84 7.42 3.39
C GLY A 452 -11.88 6.24 3.40
N THR A 453 -11.68 5.63 4.57
CA THR A 453 -11.05 4.31 4.67
C THR A 453 -11.85 3.26 3.87
N SER A 454 -13.12 3.54 3.59
CA SER A 454 -13.98 2.77 2.68
C SER A 454 -13.50 2.76 1.23
N ALA A 455 -12.73 3.78 0.79
CA ALA A 455 -12.11 3.80 -0.53
C ALA A 455 -10.72 3.12 -0.52
N ALA A 456 -10.03 3.14 0.62
CA ALA A 456 -8.73 2.51 0.79
C ALA A 456 -8.82 0.98 0.87
N ALA A 457 -9.78 0.44 1.61
CA ALA A 457 -9.96 -1.02 1.76
C ALA A 457 -10.17 -1.75 0.42
N PRO A 458 -10.96 -1.27 -0.55
CA PRO A 458 -11.06 -1.86 -1.89
C PRO A 458 -9.73 -1.99 -2.62
N LEU A 459 -8.84 -0.99 -2.51
CA LEU A 459 -7.52 -1.04 -3.14
C LEU A 459 -6.62 -2.11 -2.50
N VAL A 460 -6.72 -2.30 -1.16
CA VAL A 460 -6.02 -3.41 -0.48
C VAL A 460 -6.64 -4.76 -0.85
N SER A 461 -7.96 -4.85 -0.96
CA SER A 461 -8.65 -6.07 -1.41
C SER A 461 -8.25 -6.48 -2.83
N ALA A 462 -8.16 -5.50 -3.73
CA ALA A 462 -7.69 -5.71 -5.09
C ALA A 462 -6.20 -6.11 -5.12
N THR A 463 -5.34 -5.48 -4.29
CA THR A 463 -3.93 -5.87 -4.16
C THR A 463 -3.80 -7.31 -3.65
N ALA A 464 -4.59 -7.72 -2.66
CA ALA A 464 -4.63 -9.09 -2.18
C ALA A 464 -5.06 -10.09 -3.28
N ALA A 465 -6.04 -9.71 -4.12
CA ALA A 465 -6.44 -10.53 -5.26
C ALA A 465 -5.33 -10.64 -6.32
N LEU A 466 -4.58 -9.56 -6.60
CA LEU A 466 -3.41 -9.61 -7.48
C LEU A 466 -2.33 -10.54 -6.91
N VAL A 467 -2.06 -10.48 -5.60
CA VAL A 467 -1.13 -11.36 -4.88
C VAL A 467 -1.56 -12.82 -5.02
N LEU A 468 -2.83 -13.12 -4.78
CA LEU A 468 -3.39 -14.48 -4.90
C LEU A 468 -3.44 -14.98 -6.35
N SER A 469 -3.62 -14.09 -7.33
CA SER A 469 -3.55 -14.44 -8.74
C SER A 469 -2.11 -14.81 -9.15
N ALA A 470 -1.12 -14.15 -8.58
CA ALA A 470 0.30 -14.44 -8.84
C ALA A 470 0.77 -15.71 -8.12
N ASN A 471 0.24 -15.99 -6.94
CA ASN A 471 0.55 -17.20 -6.17
C ASN A 471 -0.70 -17.70 -5.41
N PRO A 472 -1.51 -18.56 -6.02
CA PRO A 472 -2.74 -19.06 -5.41
C PRO A 472 -2.51 -20.03 -4.24
N ALA A 473 -1.28 -20.47 -3.98
CA ALA A 473 -0.94 -21.36 -2.87
C ALA A 473 -0.72 -20.62 -1.53
N LEU A 474 -0.68 -19.28 -1.53
CA LEU A 474 -0.52 -18.49 -0.32
C LEU A 474 -1.69 -18.67 0.63
N THR A 475 -1.41 -18.80 1.93
CA THR A 475 -2.45 -18.70 2.96
C THR A 475 -2.90 -17.25 3.14
N ALA A 476 -4.07 -17.03 3.75
CA ALA A 476 -4.52 -15.68 4.12
C ALA A 476 -3.51 -14.98 5.05
N ARG A 477 -2.86 -15.74 5.93
CA ARG A 477 -1.78 -15.26 6.80
C ARG A 477 -0.55 -14.82 6.02
N ASP A 478 -0.13 -15.57 4.98
CA ASP A 478 1.00 -15.18 4.12
C ASP A 478 0.69 -13.89 3.36
N VAL A 479 -0.56 -13.71 2.89
CA VAL A 479 -0.99 -12.47 2.23
C VAL A 479 -0.84 -11.25 3.15
N GLN A 480 -1.19 -11.38 4.46
CA GLN A 480 -0.97 -10.29 5.43
C GLN A 480 0.52 -9.89 5.48
N GLN A 481 1.41 -10.87 5.54
CA GLN A 481 2.86 -10.63 5.63
C GLN A 481 3.46 -10.09 4.33
N VAL A 482 3.01 -10.59 3.18
CA VAL A 482 3.39 -10.05 1.87
C VAL A 482 3.01 -8.58 1.76
N LEU A 483 1.79 -8.21 2.15
CA LEU A 483 1.34 -6.80 2.13
C LEU A 483 2.14 -5.93 3.09
N ALA A 484 2.42 -6.40 4.30
CA ALA A 484 3.23 -5.67 5.28
C ALA A 484 4.66 -5.41 4.77
N LEU A 485 5.32 -6.43 4.21
CA LEU A 485 6.71 -6.32 3.73
C LEU A 485 6.85 -5.56 2.40
N SER A 486 5.80 -5.46 1.60
CA SER A 486 5.81 -4.74 0.32
C SER A 486 5.32 -3.30 0.42
N ALA A 487 4.72 -2.90 1.54
CA ALA A 487 4.22 -1.55 1.73
C ALA A 487 5.33 -0.49 1.82
N ARG A 488 4.98 0.76 1.51
CA ARG A 488 5.93 1.89 1.48
C ARG A 488 5.42 3.07 2.30
N HIS A 489 6.32 3.69 3.09
CA HIS A 489 6.05 4.97 3.73
C HIS A 489 6.38 6.12 2.79
N TRP A 490 5.39 7.00 2.57
CA TRP A 490 5.55 8.24 1.82
C TRP A 490 5.76 9.45 2.74
N ASP A 491 5.07 9.48 3.88
CA ASP A 491 5.26 10.53 4.89
C ASP A 491 6.31 10.08 5.92
N LEU A 492 7.55 10.43 5.69
CA LEU A 492 8.65 10.15 6.61
C LEU A 492 8.69 11.12 7.80
N ALA A 493 7.85 12.16 7.79
CA ALA A 493 7.69 13.09 8.90
C ALA A 493 6.54 12.70 9.84
N ASP A 494 5.88 11.56 9.63
CA ASP A 494 4.86 11.04 10.54
C ASP A 494 5.46 10.86 11.94
N PRO A 495 4.96 11.56 12.97
CA PRO A 495 5.52 11.51 14.32
C PRO A 495 5.33 10.15 15.00
N SER A 496 4.44 9.29 14.49
CA SER A 496 4.23 7.94 14.99
C SER A 496 5.08 6.88 14.26
N LEU A 497 5.84 7.28 13.24
CA LEU A 497 6.70 6.38 12.48
C LEU A 497 7.93 5.98 13.31
N VAL A 498 8.05 4.69 13.58
CA VAL A 498 9.19 4.10 14.29
C VAL A 498 9.74 2.92 13.50
N THR A 499 10.99 2.58 13.75
CA THR A 499 11.55 1.30 13.31
C THR A 499 11.42 0.32 14.47
N ASN A 500 10.70 -0.78 14.25
CA ASN A 500 10.54 -1.82 15.25
C ASN A 500 11.81 -2.68 15.38
N ALA A 501 11.87 -3.57 16.37
CA ALA A 501 13.05 -4.42 16.57
C ALA A 501 13.25 -5.48 15.47
N GLY A 502 12.24 -5.72 14.64
CA GLY A 502 12.37 -6.48 13.39
C GLY A 502 12.99 -5.66 12.25
N GLY A 503 13.43 -4.41 12.49
CA GLY A 503 14.02 -3.54 11.48
C GLY A 503 13.00 -2.92 10.50
N LEU A 504 11.69 -3.10 10.71
CA LEU A 504 10.65 -2.58 9.84
C LEU A 504 10.10 -1.26 10.36
N ARG A 505 9.87 -0.32 9.44
CA ARG A 505 9.16 0.92 9.78
C ARG A 505 7.68 0.63 9.93
N VAL A 506 7.10 1.16 11.00
CA VAL A 506 5.69 1.00 11.30
C VAL A 506 5.13 2.24 11.98
N SER A 507 3.87 2.56 11.73
CA SER A 507 3.18 3.74 12.23
C SER A 507 1.79 3.39 12.74
N HIS A 508 1.31 4.07 13.78
CA HIS A 508 -0.08 3.98 14.21
C HIS A 508 -1.07 4.64 13.24
N ASN A 509 -0.58 5.43 12.27
CA ASN A 509 -1.37 6.11 11.26
C ASN A 509 -1.56 5.29 9.98
N THR A 510 -0.53 4.55 9.57
CA THR A 510 -0.48 3.89 8.25
C THR A 510 0.04 2.44 8.31
N GLY A 511 0.22 1.87 9.50
CA GLY A 511 0.79 0.53 9.67
C GLY A 511 2.19 0.45 9.04
N PHE A 512 2.42 -0.56 8.20
CA PHE A 512 3.67 -0.74 7.44
C PHE A 512 3.77 0.17 6.21
N GLY A 513 2.78 1.05 5.99
CA GLY A 513 2.77 2.03 4.90
C GLY A 513 1.68 1.77 3.86
N VAL A 514 1.78 2.48 2.74
CA VAL A 514 0.87 2.36 1.60
C VAL A 514 1.21 1.10 0.82
N VAL A 515 0.20 0.29 0.49
CA VAL A 515 0.40 -0.91 -0.32
C VAL A 515 1.01 -0.58 -1.68
N ASP A 516 1.98 -1.38 -2.10
CA ASP A 516 2.56 -1.36 -3.43
C ASP A 516 2.19 -2.66 -4.15
N ALA A 517 1.22 -2.59 -5.06
CA ALA A 517 0.72 -3.78 -5.74
C ALA A 517 1.80 -4.46 -6.61
N GLY A 518 2.67 -3.67 -7.23
CA GLY A 518 3.77 -4.22 -8.02
C GLY A 518 4.75 -5.03 -7.18
N GLU A 519 5.19 -4.47 -6.06
CA GLU A 519 6.11 -5.15 -5.15
C GLU A 519 5.44 -6.35 -4.44
N ALA A 520 4.17 -6.20 -4.03
CA ALA A 520 3.42 -7.29 -3.41
C ALA A 520 3.30 -8.52 -4.33
N VAL A 521 2.99 -8.30 -5.61
CA VAL A 521 2.89 -9.38 -6.62
C VAL A 521 4.24 -10.05 -6.84
N ARG A 522 5.34 -9.29 -6.93
CA ARG A 522 6.68 -9.84 -7.12
C ARG A 522 7.14 -10.65 -5.92
N LEU A 523 6.90 -10.15 -4.72
CA LEU A 523 7.20 -10.87 -3.49
C LEU A 523 6.38 -12.16 -3.40
N ALA A 524 5.10 -12.12 -3.75
CA ALA A 524 4.21 -13.28 -3.77
C ALA A 524 4.69 -14.41 -4.69
N GLN A 525 5.23 -14.08 -5.87
CA GLN A 525 5.74 -15.08 -6.82
C GLN A 525 6.88 -15.95 -6.27
N ARG A 526 7.59 -15.46 -5.26
CA ARG A 526 8.76 -16.11 -4.66
C ARG A 526 8.53 -16.56 -3.23
N TRP A 527 7.42 -16.14 -2.65
CA TRP A 527 7.09 -16.40 -1.26
C TRP A 527 6.98 -17.89 -0.98
N VAL A 528 7.64 -18.31 0.10
CA VAL A 528 7.49 -19.63 0.68
C VAL A 528 6.56 -19.50 1.89
N ASN A 529 5.46 -20.28 1.90
CA ASN A 529 4.49 -20.21 3.00
C ASN A 529 5.17 -20.37 4.35
N ARG A 530 4.82 -19.50 5.28
CA ARG A 530 5.40 -19.47 6.62
C ARG A 530 5.11 -20.78 7.37
N PRO A 531 6.03 -21.24 8.21
CA PRO A 531 5.79 -22.34 9.14
C PRO A 531 4.59 -22.07 10.04
N ALA A 532 4.04 -23.11 10.65
CA ALA A 532 2.89 -22.98 11.55
C ALA A 532 3.19 -22.03 12.71
N ALA A 533 2.27 -21.09 12.96
CA ALA A 533 2.36 -20.20 14.10
C ALA A 533 2.00 -20.92 15.41
N THR A 534 2.56 -20.44 16.50
CA THR A 534 2.25 -20.86 17.87
C THR A 534 1.71 -19.65 18.64
N THR A 535 0.87 -19.92 19.65
CA THR A 535 0.34 -18.89 20.53
C THR A 535 0.89 -19.08 21.94
N VAL A 536 1.46 -18.04 22.50
CA VAL A 536 1.91 -17.97 23.91
C VAL A 536 0.98 -17.01 24.66
N ARG A 537 0.51 -17.43 25.85
CA ARG A 537 -0.39 -16.65 26.70
C ARG A 537 0.20 -16.51 28.10
N LEU A 538 0.21 -15.26 28.60
CA LEU A 538 0.64 -14.96 29.97
C LEU A 538 -0.41 -14.07 30.63
N THR A 539 -1.00 -14.55 31.70
CA THR A 539 -2.06 -13.86 32.44
C THR A 539 -1.55 -13.32 33.77
N ASN A 540 -1.87 -12.08 34.09
CA ASN A 540 -1.69 -11.47 35.38
C ASN A 540 -3.03 -10.98 35.91
N SER A 541 -3.58 -11.70 36.90
CA SER A 541 -4.90 -11.44 37.50
C SER A 541 -4.79 -10.79 38.90
N SER A 542 -3.66 -10.15 39.22
CA SER A 542 -3.48 -9.43 40.49
C SER A 542 -4.11 -8.04 40.41
N PRO A 543 -5.20 -7.75 41.10
CA PRO A 543 -5.80 -6.42 41.02
C PRO A 543 -4.90 -5.34 41.58
N SER A 544 -4.89 -4.18 40.96
CA SER A 544 -4.19 -2.97 41.40
C SER A 544 -4.95 -1.69 41.06
N ALA A 545 -4.80 -0.67 41.86
CA ALA A 545 -5.54 0.57 41.72
C ALA A 545 -5.00 1.41 40.54
N ILE A 546 -5.89 1.94 39.71
CA ILE A 546 -5.62 3.00 38.76
C ILE A 546 -6.00 4.31 39.41
N ALA A 547 -5.00 5.12 39.72
CA ALA A 547 -5.21 6.40 40.43
C ALA A 547 -5.74 7.47 39.46
N ASP A 548 -6.53 8.39 39.97
CA ASP A 548 -7.08 9.55 39.22
C ASP A 548 -5.96 10.49 38.73
N SER A 549 -6.12 11.04 37.54
CA SER A 549 -5.35 12.18 37.04
C SER A 549 -3.84 11.93 37.04
N GLN A 550 -3.38 10.87 36.38
CA GLN A 550 -1.97 10.43 36.42
C GLN A 550 -1.05 11.19 35.44
N LEU A 551 -1.59 12.07 34.58
CA LEU A 551 -0.79 12.89 33.69
C LEU A 551 -0.34 14.17 34.40
N ARG A 552 0.95 14.44 34.43
CA ARG A 552 1.59 15.45 35.27
C ARG A 552 2.56 16.36 34.53
N VAL A 553 2.53 17.65 34.91
CA VAL A 553 3.63 18.60 34.68
C VAL A 553 4.38 18.73 36.00
N GLU A 554 5.59 18.28 36.09
CA GLU A 554 6.42 18.29 37.28
C GLU A 554 7.46 19.39 37.18
N LEU A 555 7.48 20.27 38.22
CA LEU A 555 8.45 21.34 38.37
C LEU A 555 9.43 21.01 39.52
N ARG A 556 10.70 21.25 39.29
CA ARG A 556 11.74 21.31 40.37
C ARG A 556 12.47 22.65 40.36
N THR A 557 12.66 23.23 41.53
CA THR A 557 13.44 24.46 41.72
C THR A 557 14.69 24.18 42.52
N PHE A 558 15.73 24.98 42.32
CA PHE A 558 17.02 24.83 42.96
C PHE A 558 17.31 25.97 43.96
N GLY A 559 16.37 26.90 44.17
CA GLY A 559 16.42 27.90 45.20
C GLY A 559 16.31 27.30 46.61
N GLN A 560 16.47 28.13 47.67
CA GLN A 560 16.35 27.67 49.05
C GLN A 560 14.99 28.11 49.63
N PRO A 561 14.14 27.19 50.08
CA PRO A 561 14.23 25.73 49.95
C PRO A 561 13.90 25.28 48.52
N GLY A 562 14.53 24.18 48.06
CA GLY A 562 14.16 23.51 46.80
C GLY A 562 12.70 23.07 46.88
N LEU A 563 11.94 23.38 45.84
CA LEU A 563 10.52 23.06 45.74
C LEU A 563 10.30 22.06 44.62
N ALA A 564 9.51 21.02 44.87
CA ALA A 564 8.95 20.12 43.84
C ALA A 564 7.45 20.31 43.83
N LEU A 565 6.89 20.69 42.67
CA LEU A 565 5.44 20.83 42.43
C LEU A 565 5.02 19.90 41.33
N SER A 566 3.76 19.48 41.37
CA SER A 566 3.16 18.63 40.35
C SER A 566 1.78 19.17 40.02
N PHE A 567 1.55 19.43 38.74
CA PHE A 567 0.29 19.95 38.22
C PHE A 567 -0.41 18.88 37.38
N VAL A 568 -1.69 18.66 37.61
CA VAL A 568 -2.54 17.78 36.79
C VAL A 568 -2.77 18.42 35.42
N GLY A 569 -2.78 17.62 34.37
CA GLY A 569 -3.12 18.09 33.06
C GLY A 569 -3.84 17.04 32.21
N LEU A 570 -4.37 17.45 31.06
CA LEU A 570 -4.95 16.59 30.03
C LEU A 570 -4.01 16.48 28.84
N PRO A 571 -4.09 15.36 28.09
CA PRO A 571 -3.14 15.08 27.02
C PRO A 571 -3.38 15.96 25.79
N GLY A 572 -2.31 16.18 25.03
CA GLY A 572 -2.38 16.58 23.61
C GLY A 572 -2.58 15.39 22.69
N THR A 573 -2.78 15.67 21.42
CA THR A 573 -2.97 14.66 20.35
C THR A 573 -1.66 14.01 19.85
N GLY A 574 -0.51 14.47 20.35
CA GLY A 574 0.82 14.02 19.91
C GLY A 574 1.43 12.90 20.76
N PRO A 575 2.76 12.74 20.70
CA PRO A 575 3.50 11.78 21.50
C PRO A 575 3.23 11.99 23.00
N GLN A 576 3.14 10.90 23.73
CA GLN A 576 2.90 10.96 25.16
C GLN A 576 4.20 10.99 25.96
N PRO A 577 4.19 11.59 27.18
CA PRO A 577 5.36 11.64 28.04
C PRO A 577 5.58 10.32 28.82
N ASP A 578 5.63 9.22 28.10
CA ASP A 578 5.98 7.90 28.60
C ASP A 578 7.00 7.24 27.63
N PRO A 579 8.25 7.06 28.07
CA PRO A 579 8.80 7.49 29.39
C PRO A 579 8.72 9.02 29.60
N ALA A 580 8.76 9.44 30.87
CA ALA A 580 8.76 10.86 31.22
C ALA A 580 9.83 11.65 30.43
N THR A 581 9.48 12.86 30.02
CA THR A 581 10.46 13.72 29.33
C THR A 581 11.64 14.08 30.26
N PRO A 582 12.79 14.47 29.74
CA PRO A 582 13.85 14.99 30.59
C PRO A 582 13.39 16.27 31.30
N PHE A 583 13.95 16.55 32.48
CA PHE A 583 13.80 17.84 33.12
C PHE A 583 14.56 18.92 32.35
N LEU A 584 13.82 19.88 31.80
CA LEU A 584 14.36 20.98 30.99
C LEU A 584 13.82 22.32 31.48
N LYS A 585 14.54 23.39 31.17
CA LYS A 585 14.03 24.75 31.37
C LYS A 585 12.88 25.03 30.42
N LEU A 586 11.88 25.74 30.91
CA LEU A 586 10.80 26.22 30.06
C LEU A 586 11.08 27.65 29.53
N VAL A 587 10.65 27.89 28.30
CA VAL A 587 10.59 29.21 27.68
C VAL A 587 9.12 29.61 27.52
N ASP A 588 8.75 30.74 28.07
CA ASP A 588 7.40 31.33 27.91
C ASP A 588 7.28 31.95 26.51
N LEU A 589 6.41 31.37 25.68
CA LEU A 589 6.18 31.81 24.30
C LEU A 589 4.90 32.69 24.17
N GLY A 590 4.20 32.96 25.28
CA GLY A 590 2.89 33.61 25.22
C GLY A 590 1.93 32.84 24.33
N LEU A 591 1.38 33.46 23.30
CA LEU A 591 0.39 32.85 22.39
C LEU A 591 1.00 31.92 21.32
N ALA A 592 2.32 31.90 21.16
CA ALA A 592 3.03 31.10 20.13
C ALA A 592 2.43 31.21 18.72
N THR A 593 2.10 32.43 18.29
CA THR A 593 1.49 32.70 16.97
C THR A 593 2.45 32.60 15.79
N ASN A 594 3.75 32.50 16.05
CA ASN A 594 4.81 32.37 15.06
C ASN A 594 5.90 31.45 15.58
N VAL A 595 6.73 30.94 14.69
CA VAL A 595 7.93 30.19 15.10
C VAL A 595 8.86 31.13 15.88
N PRO A 596 9.18 30.81 17.15
CA PRO A 596 10.01 31.68 17.97
C PRO A 596 11.46 31.72 17.49
N ALA A 597 12.09 32.87 17.64
CA ALA A 597 13.54 33.02 17.55
C ALA A 597 14.03 33.58 18.91
N PRO A 598 14.97 32.94 19.61
CA PRO A 598 15.93 31.91 19.17
C PRO A 598 15.43 30.48 19.25
N SER A 599 16.30 29.51 18.83
CA SER A 599 16.06 28.08 18.92
C SER A 599 15.75 27.61 20.32
N LEU A 600 14.81 26.67 20.44
CA LEU A 600 14.38 26.00 21.68
C LEU A 600 14.99 24.61 21.87
N ILE A 601 16.04 24.28 21.15
CA ILE A 601 16.75 22.98 21.31
C ILE A 601 17.23 22.83 22.76
N GLY A 602 16.77 21.75 23.42
CA GLY A 602 17.05 21.48 24.83
C GLY A 602 16.19 22.25 25.84
N PHE A 603 15.08 22.81 25.38
CA PHE A 603 14.07 23.49 26.21
C PHE A 603 12.68 22.91 26.00
N GLY A 604 11.80 23.08 27.00
CA GLY A 604 10.36 22.95 26.84
C GLY A 604 9.73 24.32 26.58
N ALA A 605 8.53 24.32 26.02
CA ALA A 605 7.73 25.50 25.74
C ALA A 605 6.59 25.69 26.75
N LEU A 606 6.36 26.89 27.27
CA LEU A 606 5.16 27.27 28.00
C LEU A 606 4.31 28.19 27.11
N ILE A 607 3.05 27.84 26.88
CA ILE A 607 2.19 28.48 25.89
C ILE A 607 0.86 28.85 26.52
N GLU A 608 0.39 30.08 26.30
CA GLU A 608 -0.97 30.47 26.64
C GLU A 608 -1.92 30.13 25.49
N ARG A 609 -3.07 29.55 25.81
CA ARG A 609 -4.18 29.40 24.87
C ARG A 609 -4.61 30.78 24.34
N GLY A 610 -5.12 30.86 23.11
CA GLY A 610 -5.53 32.15 22.51
C GLY A 610 -5.98 32.00 21.07
N THR A 611 -5.64 32.98 20.23
CA THR A 611 -6.26 33.22 18.91
C THR A 611 -6.02 32.19 17.83
N ASN A 612 -4.95 31.41 17.90
CA ASN A 612 -4.62 30.35 16.91
C ASN A 612 -4.83 28.94 17.49
N ASP A 613 -4.98 27.97 16.64
CA ASP A 613 -5.25 26.59 16.99
C ASP A 613 -4.11 25.94 17.78
N PHE A 614 -4.43 24.90 18.55
CA PHE A 614 -3.43 24.15 19.33
C PHE A 614 -2.38 23.50 18.45
N SER A 615 -2.78 22.93 17.30
CA SER A 615 -1.88 22.33 16.32
C SER A 615 -0.85 23.33 15.80
N GLU A 616 -1.27 24.54 15.44
CA GLU A 616 -0.39 25.61 14.98
C GLU A 616 0.60 26.05 16.07
N LYS A 617 0.13 26.22 17.31
CA LYS A 617 1.01 26.55 18.46
C LYS A 617 2.08 25.50 18.69
N LEU A 618 1.71 24.23 18.66
CA LEU A 618 2.60 23.11 18.87
C LEU A 618 3.57 22.92 17.69
N ALA A 619 3.11 23.11 16.45
CA ALA A 619 3.96 23.11 15.27
C ALA A 619 5.01 24.23 15.33
N ASN A 620 4.65 25.45 15.76
CA ASN A 620 5.57 26.57 15.91
C ASN A 620 6.63 26.30 17.00
N ALA A 621 6.24 25.71 18.14
CA ALA A 621 7.17 25.33 19.19
C ALA A 621 8.12 24.21 18.74
N ALA A 622 7.62 23.21 18.07
CA ALA A 622 8.40 22.10 17.51
C ALA A 622 9.38 22.58 16.42
N ALA A 623 8.94 23.45 15.51
CA ALA A 623 9.80 24.03 14.47
C ALA A 623 10.96 24.85 15.04
N ALA A 624 10.79 25.42 16.23
CA ALA A 624 11.86 26.07 16.99
C ALA A 624 12.76 25.07 17.74
N GLY A 625 12.43 23.78 17.78
CA GLY A 625 13.23 22.73 18.44
C GLY A 625 12.84 22.44 19.90
N ALA A 626 11.64 22.83 20.35
CA ALA A 626 11.15 22.50 21.68
C ALA A 626 10.99 20.99 21.84
N THR A 627 11.43 20.44 22.98
CA THR A 627 11.33 19.01 23.29
C THR A 627 9.91 18.61 23.69
N PHE A 628 9.18 19.50 24.35
CA PHE A 628 7.79 19.33 24.77
C PHE A 628 7.11 20.69 24.97
N ALA A 629 5.78 20.69 25.12
CA ALA A 629 5.02 21.89 25.41
C ALA A 629 4.08 21.70 26.60
N VAL A 630 3.92 22.79 27.39
CA VAL A 630 2.86 22.94 28.39
C VAL A 630 1.95 24.06 27.93
N ILE A 631 0.66 23.77 27.76
CA ILE A 631 -0.33 24.78 27.38
C ILE A 631 -1.23 25.05 28.57
N TYR A 632 -1.51 26.31 28.88
CA TYR A 632 -2.47 26.68 29.93
C TYR A 632 -3.59 27.57 29.41
N ASN A 633 -4.75 27.54 30.11
CA ASN A 633 -5.94 28.22 29.65
C ASN A 633 -5.82 29.77 29.78
N PHE A 634 -6.59 30.52 29.01
CA PHE A 634 -6.61 31.97 28.97
C PHE A 634 -7.70 32.53 29.89
N ALA A 635 -7.65 33.85 30.21
CA ALA A 635 -8.57 34.51 31.15
C ALA A 635 -9.95 34.75 30.56
N GLU A 636 -10.00 35.28 29.33
CA GLU A 636 -11.21 35.74 28.64
C GLU A 636 -11.10 35.39 27.14
N GLY A 637 -12.15 34.88 26.55
CA GLY A 637 -12.15 34.48 25.12
C GLY A 637 -13.52 33.98 24.68
N PRO A 638 -13.69 33.60 23.41
CA PRO A 638 -14.95 33.05 22.93
C PRO A 638 -15.30 31.77 23.70
N ALA A 639 -16.58 31.60 23.98
CA ALA A 639 -17.12 30.37 24.55
C ALA A 639 -17.18 29.32 23.44
N ASP A 640 -16.07 28.60 23.27
CA ASP A 640 -16.03 27.40 22.46
C ASP A 640 -16.28 26.16 23.34
N SER A 641 -15.94 24.98 22.83
CA SER A 641 -16.09 23.71 23.57
C SER A 641 -15.27 23.64 24.87
N CYS A 642 -14.36 24.58 25.09
CA CYS A 642 -13.56 24.73 26.31
C CYS A 642 -13.69 26.15 26.88
N PRO A 643 -14.46 26.37 27.94
CA PRO A 643 -14.64 27.70 28.54
C PRO A 643 -13.32 28.31 29.01
N PRO A 644 -13.18 29.66 28.93
CA PRO A 644 -12.04 30.35 29.53
C PRO A 644 -12.05 30.24 31.05
N GLY A 645 -10.88 30.44 31.66
CA GLY A 645 -10.72 30.41 33.11
C GLY A 645 -9.96 29.20 33.63
N ASP A 646 -10.24 28.78 34.85
CA ASP A 646 -9.50 27.78 35.58
C ASP A 646 -10.03 26.36 35.36
N GLN A 647 -10.18 25.96 34.07
CA GLN A 647 -10.69 24.65 33.69
C GLN A 647 -9.67 23.89 32.87
N LEU A 648 -9.69 22.56 33.00
CA LEU A 648 -8.97 21.65 32.10
C LEU A 648 -9.81 21.35 30.85
N CYS A 649 -9.19 21.35 29.72
CA CYS A 649 -9.82 21.01 28.46
C CYS A 649 -8.93 20.13 27.63
N PRO A 650 -9.47 19.09 26.96
CA PRO A 650 -8.67 18.30 26.04
C PRO A 650 -8.15 19.19 24.90
N LEU A 651 -6.90 18.98 24.51
CA LEU A 651 -6.33 19.63 23.35
C LEU A 651 -6.97 19.00 22.10
N GLY A 652 -8.08 19.60 21.65
CA GLY A 652 -8.72 19.21 20.38
C GLY A 652 -7.86 19.62 19.18
N GLY A 653 -8.01 18.92 18.07
CA GLY A 653 -7.35 19.22 16.80
C GLY A 653 -7.33 17.99 15.90
N THR A 654 -7.33 18.23 14.60
CA THR A 654 -7.22 17.17 13.58
C THR A 654 -5.78 16.73 13.33
N ASP A 655 -4.82 17.60 13.68
CA ASP A 655 -3.40 17.38 13.43
C ASP A 655 -2.69 16.80 14.65
N PHE A 656 -1.79 15.87 14.42
CA PHE A 656 -0.90 15.34 15.45
C PHE A 656 0.11 16.39 15.85
N SER A 657 0.25 16.61 17.17
CA SER A 657 1.36 17.39 17.70
C SER A 657 2.69 16.66 17.41
N PRO A 658 3.70 17.34 16.88
CA PRO A 658 5.02 16.72 16.65
C PRO A 658 5.83 16.51 17.93
N ILE A 659 5.40 17.10 19.07
CA ILE A 659 6.07 16.99 20.38
C ILE A 659 5.05 16.65 21.47
N PRO A 660 5.48 16.01 22.58
CA PRO A 660 4.61 15.80 23.73
C PRO A 660 4.04 17.10 24.27
N ALA A 661 2.72 17.13 24.55
CA ALA A 661 2.06 18.33 25.07
C ALA A 661 1.04 17.97 26.14
N ILE A 662 0.97 18.80 27.20
CA ILE A 662 -0.02 18.70 28.26
C ILE A 662 -0.71 20.05 28.43
N PHE A 663 -2.05 20.02 28.53
CA PHE A 663 -2.87 21.16 28.87
C PHE A 663 -3.12 21.21 30.38
N ILE A 664 -2.82 22.34 31.03
CA ILE A 664 -3.01 22.53 32.44
C ILE A 664 -4.01 23.68 32.73
N ARG A 665 -4.51 23.74 33.98
CA ARG A 665 -5.37 24.84 34.43
C ARG A 665 -4.64 26.17 34.31
N ARG A 666 -5.41 27.26 34.20
CA ARG A 666 -4.85 28.60 34.14
C ARG A 666 -4.05 28.95 35.38
N SER A 667 -4.59 28.67 36.59
CA SER A 667 -3.87 28.89 37.87
C SER A 667 -2.53 28.20 37.92
N ALA A 668 -2.48 26.93 37.49
CA ALA A 668 -1.25 26.14 37.41
C ALA A 668 -0.25 26.73 36.39
N GLY A 669 -0.73 27.17 35.23
CA GLY A 669 0.11 27.81 34.21
C GLY A 669 0.69 29.16 34.68
N LEU A 670 -0.08 29.97 35.37
CA LEU A 670 0.41 31.24 35.94
C LEU A 670 1.41 31.01 37.08
N GLU A 671 1.18 30.01 37.95
CA GLU A 671 2.14 29.64 38.98
C GLU A 671 3.45 29.14 38.37
N LEU A 672 3.34 28.25 37.38
CA LEU A 672 4.50 27.75 36.65
C LEU A 672 5.30 28.89 36.01
N ARG A 673 4.62 29.83 35.36
CA ARG A 673 5.23 31.02 34.73
C ARG A 673 5.94 31.91 35.76
N GLU A 674 5.34 32.14 36.93
CA GLU A 674 5.97 32.89 38.02
C GLU A 674 7.21 32.19 38.56
N ARG A 675 7.12 30.88 38.78
CA ARG A 675 8.26 30.08 39.29
C ARG A 675 9.47 30.09 38.37
N ILE A 676 9.26 29.89 37.06
CA ILE A 676 10.37 29.92 36.11
C ILE A 676 10.95 31.33 35.92
N ALA A 677 10.15 32.39 36.15
CA ALA A 677 10.64 33.75 36.09
C ALA A 677 11.52 34.10 37.31
N VAL A 678 11.18 33.58 38.51
CA VAL A 678 11.90 33.82 39.76
C VAL A 678 13.15 32.93 39.87
N ASP A 679 13.00 31.63 39.60
CA ASP A 679 14.16 30.70 39.63
C ASP A 679 14.56 30.32 38.18
N ARG A 680 15.60 30.99 37.70
CA ARG A 680 16.14 30.72 36.33
C ARG A 680 16.77 29.34 36.14
N LEU A 681 16.96 28.58 37.25
CA LEU A 681 17.44 27.20 37.24
C LEU A 681 16.27 26.19 37.29
N ALA A 682 15.05 26.67 37.51
CA ALA A 682 13.85 25.81 37.52
C ALA A 682 13.77 24.96 36.26
N GLU A 683 13.43 23.70 36.42
CA GLU A 683 13.29 22.74 35.36
C GLU A 683 11.93 22.04 35.47
N VAL A 684 11.38 21.68 34.33
CA VAL A 684 10.07 21.04 34.18
C VAL A 684 10.22 19.79 33.32
N ARG A 685 9.40 18.78 33.62
CA ARG A 685 9.19 17.63 32.76
C ARG A 685 7.72 17.28 32.66
N LEU A 686 7.37 16.53 31.61
CA LEU A 686 6.09 15.88 31.49
C LEU A 686 6.24 14.42 31.91
N ALA A 687 5.23 13.89 32.63
CA ALA A 687 5.24 12.50 33.09
C ALA A 687 3.80 11.93 33.06
N ALA A 688 3.69 10.66 32.66
CA ALA A 688 2.50 9.84 32.84
C ALA A 688 2.86 8.74 33.87
N ILE A 689 2.21 8.78 35.03
CA ILE A 689 2.50 7.87 36.16
C ILE A 689 1.41 6.81 36.22
N GLY A 690 1.54 5.78 35.37
CA GLY A 690 0.55 4.72 35.21
C GLY A 690 0.80 3.49 36.08
N GLU A 691 -0.18 2.58 36.06
CA GLU A 691 -0.07 1.26 36.64
C GLU A 691 0.69 0.34 35.67
N GLU A 692 1.80 -0.23 36.13
CA GLU A 692 2.64 -1.10 35.29
C GLU A 692 2.39 -2.59 35.57
N ARG A 693 2.39 -3.40 34.50
CA ARG A 693 2.45 -4.88 34.56
C ARG A 693 3.60 -5.35 33.68
N VAL A 694 4.35 -6.33 34.22
CA VAL A 694 5.46 -6.96 33.49
C VAL A 694 5.10 -8.41 33.22
N PHE A 695 5.37 -8.85 31.99
CA PHE A 695 5.23 -10.24 31.54
C PHE A 695 6.61 -10.75 31.13
N ALA A 696 7.15 -11.74 31.82
CA ALA A 696 8.40 -12.39 31.47
C ALA A 696 8.16 -13.51 30.46
N VAL A 697 8.50 -13.30 29.20
CA VAL A 697 8.34 -14.25 28.11
C VAL A 697 9.64 -15.02 27.93
N THR A 698 9.57 -16.34 27.98
CA THR A 698 10.73 -17.25 27.81
C THR A 698 10.77 -17.93 26.46
N ASN A 699 9.66 -17.88 25.71
CA ASN A 699 9.54 -18.47 24.37
C ASN A 699 10.10 -17.48 23.34
N THR A 700 10.95 -17.95 22.42
CA THR A 700 11.40 -17.14 21.28
C THR A 700 10.53 -17.43 20.08
N LEU A 701 9.72 -16.43 19.73
CA LEU A 701 8.90 -16.41 18.52
C LEU A 701 9.37 -15.24 17.63
N SER A 702 9.40 -15.43 16.32
CA SER A 702 9.30 -14.31 15.40
C SER A 702 7.84 -13.84 15.42
N CYS A 703 7.57 -12.72 16.08
CA CYS A 703 6.22 -12.24 16.34
C CYS A 703 5.47 -11.90 15.04
N GLU A 704 4.15 -12.09 15.05
CA GLU A 704 3.25 -11.64 14.01
C GLU A 704 2.20 -10.71 14.63
N HIS A 705 1.19 -11.26 15.27
CA HIS A 705 0.20 -10.48 16.00
C HIS A 705 0.45 -10.55 17.49
N VAL A 706 0.39 -9.39 18.14
CA VAL A 706 0.44 -9.26 19.60
C VAL A 706 -0.91 -8.74 20.08
N GLN A 707 -1.54 -9.46 21.00
CA GLN A 707 -2.81 -9.04 21.58
C GLN A 707 -2.65 -8.81 23.08
N LEU A 708 -3.43 -7.86 23.59
CA LEU A 708 -3.59 -7.61 25.01
C LEU A 708 -5.07 -7.69 25.37
N ARG A 709 -5.48 -8.71 26.13
CA ARG A 709 -6.80 -8.74 26.75
C ARG A 709 -6.73 -8.02 28.08
N LEU A 710 -7.61 -7.05 28.29
CA LEU A 710 -7.61 -6.18 29.45
C LEU A 710 -8.97 -6.14 30.11
N ARG A 711 -8.99 -6.21 31.44
CA ARG A 711 -10.19 -6.05 32.27
C ARG A 711 -9.94 -4.98 33.34
N THR A 712 -10.78 -3.97 33.37
CA THR A 712 -10.79 -2.91 34.39
C THR A 712 -12.21 -2.68 34.89
N ASP A 713 -12.37 -2.06 36.05
CA ASP A 713 -13.63 -1.52 36.53
C ASP A 713 -13.67 0.01 36.53
N HIS A 714 -12.76 0.66 35.75
CA HIS A 714 -12.72 2.11 35.64
C HIS A 714 -14.06 2.65 35.09
N PRO A 715 -14.67 3.65 35.73
CA PRO A 715 -16.01 4.14 35.36
C PRO A 715 -16.04 4.90 34.02
N LEU A 716 -14.92 5.43 33.58
CA LEU A 716 -14.77 6.19 32.32
C LEU A 716 -13.62 5.59 31.49
N ARG A 717 -13.95 4.70 30.57
CA ARG A 717 -12.94 4.05 29.72
C ARG A 717 -12.13 5.06 28.90
N GLY A 718 -12.80 6.11 28.42
CA GLY A 718 -12.17 7.15 27.61
C GLY A 718 -11.02 7.89 28.29
N ASP A 719 -10.94 7.85 29.63
CA ASP A 719 -9.87 8.50 30.38
C ASP A 719 -8.58 7.67 30.36
N LEU A 720 -8.66 6.36 30.00
CA LEU A 720 -7.52 5.47 30.07
C LEU A 720 -6.68 5.51 28.78
N ARG A 721 -5.37 5.60 28.98
CA ARG A 721 -4.35 5.25 27.97
C ARG A 721 -3.77 3.88 28.29
N VAL A 722 -3.63 3.05 27.25
CA VAL A 722 -3.04 1.70 27.36
C VAL A 722 -1.88 1.60 26.40
N VAL A 723 -0.69 1.34 26.92
CA VAL A 723 0.54 1.19 26.13
C VAL A 723 1.20 -0.14 26.45
N LEU A 724 1.56 -0.90 25.42
CA LEU A 724 2.36 -2.11 25.52
C LEU A 724 3.74 -1.86 24.90
N THR A 725 4.80 -2.23 25.63
CA THR A 725 6.18 -2.08 25.16
C THR A 725 6.84 -3.45 25.10
N SER A 726 7.45 -3.79 23.96
CA SER A 726 8.20 -5.04 23.77
C SER A 726 9.53 -5.03 24.55
N PRO A 727 10.18 -6.20 24.72
CA PRO A 727 11.52 -6.28 25.33
C PRO A 727 12.57 -5.42 24.64
N HIS A 728 12.37 -5.14 23.35
CA HIS A 728 13.28 -4.38 22.50
C HIS A 728 12.93 -2.88 22.42
N GLY A 729 11.88 -2.45 23.13
CA GLY A 729 11.51 -1.04 23.24
C GLY A 729 10.48 -0.55 22.22
N THR A 730 9.98 -1.40 21.33
CA THR A 730 8.87 -1.03 20.43
C THR A 730 7.60 -0.82 21.23
N ARG A 731 6.95 0.33 21.02
CA ARG A 731 5.77 0.76 21.78
C ARG A 731 4.53 0.72 20.92
N SER A 732 3.50 0.03 21.41
CA SER A 732 2.15 0.02 20.85
C SER A 732 1.20 0.82 21.74
N VAL A 733 0.64 1.91 21.22
CA VAL A 733 -0.46 2.63 21.86
C VAL A 733 -1.76 1.95 21.49
N LEU A 734 -2.27 1.11 22.42
CA LEU A 734 -3.45 0.28 22.18
C LEU A 734 -4.75 1.05 22.37
N GLN A 735 -4.75 2.01 23.32
CA GLN A 735 -5.86 2.94 23.58
C GLN A 735 -5.29 4.32 23.90
N THR A 736 -5.96 5.36 23.44
CA THR A 736 -5.66 6.75 23.71
C THR A 736 -6.80 7.37 24.54
N TYR A 737 -6.54 8.49 25.20
CA TYR A 737 -7.59 9.35 25.75
C TYR A 737 -8.65 9.63 24.69
N GLY A 738 -9.93 9.49 25.03
CA GLY A 738 -11.02 9.58 24.08
C GLY A 738 -12.35 10.04 24.69
N THR A 739 -13.41 9.91 23.92
CA THR A 739 -14.75 10.43 24.27
C THR A 739 -15.70 9.36 24.80
N ASP A 740 -15.26 8.13 25.03
CA ASP A 740 -16.11 7.06 25.54
C ASP A 740 -16.35 7.20 27.04
N THR A 741 -17.59 7.45 27.42
CA THR A 741 -18.04 7.61 28.81
C THR A 741 -18.55 6.32 29.46
N ASN A 742 -18.41 5.17 28.82
CA ASN A 742 -18.76 3.89 29.42
C ASN A 742 -17.66 3.41 30.37
N ALA A 743 -18.05 2.58 31.34
CA ALA A 743 -17.08 1.89 32.17
C ALA A 743 -16.29 0.83 31.38
N GLY A 744 -15.06 0.58 31.78
CA GLY A 744 -14.24 -0.46 31.20
C GLY A 744 -12.80 -0.04 30.86
N PRO A 745 -12.10 -0.83 30.01
CA PRO A 745 -12.59 -2.04 29.32
C PRO A 745 -13.03 -3.15 30.29
N ALA A 746 -14.27 -3.62 30.14
CA ALA A 746 -14.79 -4.67 31.01
C ALA A 746 -14.20 -6.06 30.69
N ASP A 747 -14.00 -6.33 29.43
CA ASP A 747 -13.30 -7.47 28.85
C ASP A 747 -13.06 -7.21 27.36
N TRP A 748 -11.91 -6.63 27.02
CA TRP A 748 -11.61 -6.26 25.66
C TRP A 748 -10.21 -6.74 25.25
N THR A 749 -10.08 -7.18 24.00
CA THR A 749 -8.81 -7.60 23.44
C THR A 749 -8.37 -6.58 22.40
N TYR A 750 -7.26 -5.94 22.67
CA TYR A 750 -6.56 -5.05 21.74
C TYR A 750 -5.62 -5.85 20.84
N LEU A 751 -5.39 -5.38 19.62
CA LEU A 751 -4.45 -5.93 18.67
C LEU A 751 -3.31 -4.94 18.39
N SER A 752 -2.09 -5.46 18.26
CA SER A 752 -0.95 -4.72 17.73
C SER A 752 -0.29 -5.48 16.59
N THR A 753 -0.08 -4.80 15.47
CA THR A 753 0.76 -5.22 14.34
C THR A 753 2.17 -4.62 14.42
N GLN A 754 2.41 -3.70 15.37
CA GLN A 754 3.66 -2.94 15.49
C GLN A 754 4.89 -3.84 15.73
N HIS A 755 4.68 -5.04 16.26
CA HIS A 755 5.72 -5.99 16.68
C HIS A 755 6.00 -7.09 15.66
N PHE A 756 5.55 -6.94 14.42
CA PHE A 756 5.79 -7.95 13.38
C PHE A 756 7.28 -8.24 13.25
N PHE A 757 7.62 -9.53 13.28
CA PHE A 757 8.94 -10.11 13.15
C PHE A 757 9.94 -9.77 14.28
N GLU A 758 9.51 -9.14 15.36
CA GLU A 758 10.35 -8.98 16.56
C GLU A 758 10.51 -10.32 17.29
N PRO A 759 11.66 -10.59 17.91
CA PRO A 759 11.81 -11.71 18.86
C PRO A 759 10.97 -11.45 20.11
N SER A 760 10.22 -12.48 20.54
CA SER A 760 9.29 -12.32 21.67
C SER A 760 9.90 -12.42 23.04
N ALA A 761 11.08 -13.03 23.19
CA ALA A 761 11.67 -13.34 24.48
C ALA A 761 12.10 -12.08 25.24
N GLY A 762 11.85 -12.04 26.54
CA GLY A 762 12.21 -10.91 27.42
C GLY A 762 11.02 -10.36 28.19
N GLU A 763 11.18 -9.15 28.72
CA GLU A 763 10.17 -8.48 29.54
C GLU A 763 9.28 -7.57 28.70
N TRP A 764 8.02 -7.91 28.57
CA TRP A 764 6.97 -7.06 28.03
C TRP A 764 6.37 -6.21 29.15
N ARG A 765 6.16 -4.92 28.87
CA ARG A 765 5.66 -3.95 29.84
C ARG A 765 4.35 -3.35 29.36
N LEU A 766 3.30 -3.55 30.16
CA LEU A 766 2.01 -2.89 30.02
C LEU A 766 1.99 -1.68 30.95
N ASN A 767 1.62 -0.51 30.43
CA ASN A 767 1.36 0.69 31.23
C ASN A 767 -0.09 1.16 30.99
N VAL A 768 -0.85 1.33 32.07
CA VAL A 768 -2.23 1.85 32.05
C VAL A 768 -2.24 3.16 32.84
N VAL A 769 -2.60 4.25 32.17
CA VAL A 769 -2.61 5.62 32.73
C VAL A 769 -4.00 6.18 32.67
N ASP A 770 -4.52 6.68 33.77
CA ASP A 770 -5.70 7.54 33.79
C ASP A 770 -5.30 8.99 33.47
N GLU A 771 -5.69 9.45 32.29
CA GLU A 771 -5.40 10.80 31.81
C GLU A 771 -6.58 11.77 32.06
N GLY A 772 -7.70 11.24 32.57
CA GLY A 772 -8.88 12.03 32.93
C GLY A 772 -8.78 12.64 34.32
N GLU A 773 -9.85 13.27 34.76
CA GLU A 773 -10.00 13.85 36.11
C GLU A 773 -11.34 13.44 36.72
N GLY A 774 -11.32 13.03 37.98
CA GLY A 774 -12.53 12.79 38.78
C GLY A 774 -13.03 11.35 38.80
N ALA A 775 -12.24 10.39 38.29
CA ALA A 775 -12.58 8.99 38.29
C ALA A 775 -11.39 8.13 38.82
N THR A 776 -11.69 6.98 39.38
CA THR A 776 -10.70 5.98 39.80
C THR A 776 -11.22 4.60 39.49
N GLY A 777 -10.32 3.66 39.27
CA GLY A 777 -10.66 2.27 39.00
C GLY A 777 -9.58 1.29 39.41
N SER A 778 -9.70 0.07 38.96
CA SER A 778 -8.72 -1.00 39.19
C SER A 778 -8.40 -1.72 37.89
N LEU A 779 -7.15 -2.02 37.66
CA LEU A 779 -6.71 -3.01 36.69
C LEU A 779 -6.94 -4.39 37.32
N LEU A 780 -7.93 -5.12 36.82
CA LEU A 780 -8.37 -6.41 37.39
C LEU A 780 -7.56 -7.58 36.81
N GLU A 781 -7.35 -7.57 35.49
CA GLU A 781 -6.67 -8.65 34.75
C GLU A 781 -6.05 -8.10 33.49
N ALA A 782 -4.86 -8.57 33.15
CA ALA A 782 -4.23 -8.39 31.87
C ALA A 782 -3.67 -9.72 31.35
N GLU A 783 -3.95 -10.07 30.11
CA GLU A 783 -3.42 -11.25 29.44
C GLU A 783 -2.68 -10.83 28.17
N LEU A 784 -1.36 -11.05 28.12
CA LEU A 784 -0.55 -10.90 26.93
C LEU A 784 -0.67 -12.17 26.07
N ILE A 785 -0.98 -12.00 24.78
CA ILE A 785 -1.14 -13.09 23.83
C ILE A 785 -0.21 -12.80 22.64
N LEU A 786 0.76 -13.68 22.43
CA LEU A 786 1.75 -13.56 21.37
C LEU A 786 1.52 -14.64 20.33
N HIS A 787 1.36 -14.26 19.07
CA HIS A 787 1.28 -15.14 17.93
C HIS A 787 2.54 -15.00 17.10
N GLY A 788 3.17 -16.10 16.70
CA GLY A 788 4.37 -16.06 15.89
C GLY A 788 4.93 -17.43 15.55
N VAL A 789 5.97 -17.44 14.75
CA VAL A 789 6.71 -18.65 14.40
C VAL A 789 7.79 -18.92 15.45
N PRO A 790 7.84 -20.12 16.07
CA PRO A 790 8.95 -20.48 16.95
C PRO A 790 10.27 -20.45 16.16
N ILE A 791 11.29 -19.78 16.72
CA ILE A 791 12.64 -19.73 16.18
C ILE A 791 13.65 -20.10 17.27
N ALA A 792 14.78 -20.70 16.88
CA ALA A 792 15.96 -20.75 17.72
C ALA A 792 16.80 -19.49 17.40
N ASP A 793 17.00 -18.62 18.36
CA ASP A 793 17.65 -17.32 18.21
C ASP A 793 18.55 -17.08 19.43
N THR A 794 19.81 -17.53 19.31
CA THR A 794 20.76 -17.55 20.44
C THR A 794 21.39 -16.18 20.71
N ASP A 795 21.57 -15.37 19.68
CA ASP A 795 22.17 -14.02 19.78
C ASP A 795 21.14 -12.89 19.82
N HIS A 796 19.84 -13.25 19.75
CA HIS A 796 18.71 -12.34 19.93
C HIS A 796 18.60 -11.23 18.87
N ASP A 797 18.94 -11.55 17.61
CA ASP A 797 18.87 -10.59 16.51
C ASP A 797 17.57 -10.73 15.68
N GLY A 798 16.75 -11.75 15.93
CA GLY A 798 15.46 -12.00 15.27
C GLY A 798 15.54 -12.96 14.08
N LEU A 799 16.72 -13.47 13.76
CA LEU A 799 16.91 -14.54 12.78
C LEU A 799 16.91 -15.92 13.46
N ASP A 800 16.67 -16.96 12.69
CA ASP A 800 16.75 -18.34 13.19
C ASP A 800 18.17 -18.88 13.02
N ASP A 801 18.78 -19.38 14.11
CA ASP A 801 20.15 -19.93 14.13
C ASP A 801 20.42 -20.91 13.00
N ALA A 802 19.45 -21.78 12.67
CA ALA A 802 19.63 -22.78 11.62
C ALA A 802 19.59 -22.15 10.22
N TRP A 803 18.85 -21.06 10.04
CA TRP A 803 18.86 -20.29 8.79
C TRP A 803 20.20 -19.58 8.61
N GLU A 804 20.71 -18.91 9.66
CA GLU A 804 22.00 -18.24 9.63
C GLU A 804 23.16 -19.23 9.38
N GLN A 805 23.19 -20.35 10.10
CA GLN A 805 24.20 -21.41 9.87
C GLN A 805 24.15 -21.93 8.43
N ARG A 806 22.96 -22.05 7.82
CA ARG A 806 22.80 -22.50 6.44
C ARG A 806 23.36 -21.51 5.44
N HIS A 807 23.08 -20.21 5.64
CA HIS A 807 23.42 -19.19 4.66
C HIS A 807 24.78 -18.54 4.92
N PHE A 808 25.20 -18.36 6.16
CA PHE A 808 26.44 -17.64 6.53
C PHE A 808 27.49 -18.53 7.21
N GLY A 809 27.11 -19.68 7.77
CA GLY A 809 27.99 -20.55 8.52
C GLY A 809 28.37 -20.00 9.90
N THR A 810 27.73 -18.94 10.37
CA THR A 810 27.96 -18.26 11.65
C THR A 810 26.64 -17.62 12.10
N LEU A 811 26.55 -17.18 13.38
CA LEU A 811 25.42 -16.38 13.93
C LEU A 811 25.81 -14.89 14.02
N VAL A 812 26.55 -14.34 13.07
CA VAL A 812 27.02 -12.94 13.10
C VAL A 812 26.24 -12.04 12.14
N ALA A 813 25.45 -12.64 11.26
CA ALA A 813 24.56 -11.89 10.39
C ALA A 813 23.48 -11.20 11.22
N THR A 814 23.10 -9.98 10.88
CA THR A 814 22.03 -9.28 11.59
C THR A 814 20.80 -9.12 10.71
N ALA A 815 19.63 -9.01 11.33
CA ALA A 815 18.37 -8.83 10.66
C ALA A 815 18.37 -7.68 9.62
N ALA A 816 19.04 -6.58 9.92
CA ALA A 816 19.11 -5.39 9.05
C ALA A 816 20.22 -5.45 7.99
N THR A 817 21.14 -6.42 8.06
CA THR A 817 22.24 -6.54 7.09
C THR A 817 21.67 -7.01 5.75
N ASP A 818 22.03 -6.34 4.66
CA ASP A 818 21.79 -6.70 3.28
C ASP A 818 23.08 -7.30 2.73
N ALA A 819 23.14 -8.63 2.67
CA ALA A 819 24.39 -9.35 2.44
C ALA A 819 24.80 -9.38 0.96
N ASP A 820 23.88 -9.28 0.02
CA ASP A 820 24.11 -9.30 -1.42
C ASP A 820 23.87 -7.96 -2.11
N ALA A 821 23.50 -6.95 -1.32
CA ALA A 821 23.27 -5.56 -1.74
C ALA A 821 22.12 -5.39 -2.75
N ASP A 822 21.12 -6.26 -2.69
CA ASP A 822 19.94 -6.18 -3.55
C ASP A 822 18.85 -5.30 -2.94
N GLY A 823 19.02 -4.95 -1.67
CA GLY A 823 18.17 -4.04 -0.96
C GLY A 823 17.16 -4.65 -0.06
N TYR A 824 17.18 -5.92 0.10
CA TYR A 824 16.42 -6.62 1.11
C TYR A 824 17.35 -7.07 2.23
N GLY A 825 17.03 -6.68 3.46
CA GLY A 825 17.80 -7.13 4.63
C GLY A 825 17.52 -8.60 4.93
N ASN A 826 18.46 -9.25 5.62
CA ASN A 826 18.40 -10.66 5.95
C ASN A 826 17.07 -11.09 6.61
N LEU A 827 16.45 -10.26 7.46
CA LEU A 827 15.15 -10.59 8.06
C LEU A 827 14.05 -10.72 7.01
N ARG A 828 13.99 -9.78 6.04
CA ARG A 828 13.00 -9.85 4.96
C ARG A 828 13.19 -11.11 4.14
N GLU A 829 14.42 -11.49 3.86
CA GLU A 829 14.74 -12.69 3.11
C GLU A 829 14.47 -13.96 3.90
N PHE A 830 14.80 -13.95 5.19
CA PHE A 830 14.42 -15.03 6.11
C PHE A 830 12.90 -15.27 6.12
N VAL A 831 12.13 -14.19 6.22
CA VAL A 831 10.66 -14.27 6.25
C VAL A 831 10.10 -14.68 4.88
N ALA A 832 10.60 -14.12 3.79
CA ALA A 832 10.17 -14.42 2.43
C ALA A 832 10.65 -15.80 1.91
N GLY A 833 11.68 -16.38 2.54
CA GLY A 833 12.28 -17.63 2.12
C GLY A 833 13.24 -17.50 0.95
N THR A 834 13.78 -16.32 0.69
CA THR A 834 14.77 -16.04 -0.36
C THR A 834 16.22 -16.32 0.10
N ASP A 835 17.20 -16.23 -0.79
CA ASP A 835 18.61 -16.53 -0.49
C ASP A 835 19.39 -15.21 -0.28
N PRO A 836 19.82 -14.87 0.97
CA PRO A 836 20.46 -13.60 1.32
C PRO A 836 21.84 -13.38 0.68
N ARG A 837 22.31 -14.30 -0.14
CA ARG A 837 23.59 -14.18 -0.86
C ARG A 837 23.41 -14.15 -2.37
N ARG A 838 22.18 -14.01 -2.83
CA ARG A 838 21.85 -13.98 -4.24
C ARG A 838 20.98 -12.77 -4.57
N ALA A 839 21.64 -11.68 -4.94
CA ALA A 839 20.96 -10.45 -5.35
C ALA A 839 19.88 -10.72 -6.41
N GLU A 840 18.64 -10.43 -6.03
CA GLU A 840 17.49 -10.56 -6.91
C GLU A 840 17.34 -9.34 -7.83
N TYR A 841 17.85 -8.18 -7.38
CA TYR A 841 17.77 -6.90 -8.08
C TYR A 841 19.08 -6.11 -7.90
N PRO A 842 20.11 -6.34 -8.72
CA PRO A 842 21.34 -5.59 -8.62
C PRO A 842 21.10 -4.09 -8.87
N LEU A 843 21.65 -3.25 -8.00
CA LEU A 843 21.55 -1.79 -8.11
C LEU A 843 22.40 -1.31 -9.30
N THR A 844 21.76 -0.92 -10.39
CA THR A 844 22.41 -0.37 -11.59
C THR A 844 21.91 1.04 -11.87
N LEU A 845 22.82 2.01 -12.00
CA LEU A 845 22.50 3.38 -12.41
C LEU A 845 22.61 3.49 -13.93
N ASN A 846 21.46 3.71 -14.57
CA ASN A 846 21.37 3.94 -16.01
C ASN A 846 21.32 5.46 -16.29
N PHE A 847 21.83 5.88 -17.44
CA PHE A 847 21.67 7.26 -17.88
C PHE A 847 21.27 7.33 -19.36
N THR A 848 20.43 8.32 -19.68
CA THR A 848 20.05 8.64 -21.06
C THR A 848 19.99 10.16 -21.22
N PHE A 849 20.30 10.67 -22.40
CA PHE A 849 20.07 12.08 -22.69
C PHE A 849 18.56 12.28 -22.94
N TRP A 850 17.90 12.97 -22.01
CA TRP A 850 16.49 13.35 -22.14
C TRP A 850 16.29 14.49 -23.14
N SER A 851 17.25 15.41 -23.15
CA SER A 851 17.39 16.51 -24.12
C SER A 851 18.88 16.84 -24.25
N PRO A 852 19.26 17.74 -25.18
CA PRO A 852 20.64 18.18 -25.27
C PRO A 852 21.21 18.82 -23.99
N THR A 853 20.34 19.26 -23.08
CA THR A 853 20.71 19.94 -21.84
C THR A 853 20.29 19.22 -20.56
N VAL A 854 19.70 18.04 -20.68
CA VAL A 854 19.20 17.26 -19.52
C VAL A 854 19.55 15.78 -19.66
N VAL A 855 20.18 15.22 -18.63
CA VAL A 855 20.41 13.78 -18.46
C VAL A 855 19.34 13.21 -17.55
N ARG A 856 18.71 12.14 -17.97
CA ARG A 856 17.84 11.30 -17.15
C ARG A 856 18.69 10.18 -16.56
N LEU A 857 18.78 10.16 -15.25
CA LEU A 857 19.34 9.05 -14.48
C LEU A 857 18.20 8.17 -14.00
N SER A 858 18.38 6.86 -14.13
CA SER A 858 17.38 5.92 -13.62
C SER A 858 18.03 4.65 -13.04
N TRP A 859 17.38 4.07 -12.05
CA TRP A 859 17.82 2.83 -11.40
C TRP A 859 16.62 2.02 -10.97
N PRO A 860 16.76 0.69 -10.80
CA PRO A 860 15.67 -0.17 -10.34
C PRO A 860 15.03 0.38 -9.07
N GLY A 861 13.70 0.47 -9.06
CA GLY A 861 12.93 0.98 -7.96
C GLY A 861 12.70 -0.12 -6.93
N GLN A 862 13.57 -0.22 -5.94
CA GLN A 862 13.36 -1.09 -4.79
C GLN A 862 12.96 -0.25 -3.59
N PRO A 863 12.24 -0.83 -2.61
CA PRO A 863 11.99 -0.16 -1.34
C PRO A 863 13.31 0.27 -0.68
N GLY A 864 13.32 1.45 -0.06
CA GLY A 864 14.49 2.00 0.61
C GLY A 864 14.81 3.43 0.18
N ARG A 865 15.72 4.07 0.90
CA ARG A 865 16.19 5.42 0.56
C ARG A 865 17.45 5.34 -0.26
N TYR A 866 17.52 6.21 -1.26
CA TYR A 866 18.67 6.34 -2.14
C TYR A 866 19.28 7.72 -2.02
N ARG A 867 20.61 7.78 -2.01
CA ARG A 867 21.36 9.03 -2.07
C ARG A 867 22.09 9.12 -3.40
N LEU A 868 21.80 10.15 -4.16
CA LEU A 868 22.49 10.43 -5.41
C LEU A 868 23.57 11.48 -5.18
N TRP A 869 24.78 11.14 -5.56
CA TRP A 869 25.93 12.03 -5.53
C TRP A 869 26.25 12.53 -6.92
N ALA A 870 26.64 13.80 -7.04
CA ALA A 870 27.03 14.41 -8.31
C ALA A 870 28.20 15.37 -8.14
N GLY A 871 29.01 15.53 -9.18
CA GLY A 871 30.14 16.46 -9.19
C GLY A 871 30.95 16.40 -10.49
N GLU A 872 31.81 17.37 -10.71
CA GLU A 872 32.72 17.44 -11.86
C GLU A 872 34.01 16.63 -11.66
N ASP A 873 34.33 16.27 -10.41
CA ASP A 873 35.48 15.47 -10.00
C ASP A 873 34.96 14.23 -9.27
N PRO A 874 35.26 13.00 -9.76
CA PRO A 874 34.77 11.78 -9.12
C PRO A 874 35.27 11.60 -7.68
N ALA A 875 36.36 12.29 -7.28
CA ALA A 875 36.89 12.25 -5.92
C ALA A 875 36.20 13.27 -4.97
N LYS A 876 35.36 14.17 -5.52
CA LYS A 876 34.73 15.28 -4.78
C LYS A 876 33.22 15.38 -5.07
N LEU A 877 32.54 14.24 -5.07
CA LEU A 877 31.09 14.23 -5.26
C LEU A 877 30.39 14.79 -4.02
N THR A 878 29.35 15.58 -4.23
CA THR A 878 28.45 16.07 -3.19
C THR A 878 27.07 15.46 -3.33
N VAL A 879 26.30 15.41 -2.25
CA VAL A 879 24.92 14.90 -2.29
C VAL A 879 24.07 15.83 -3.16
N ALA A 880 23.54 15.29 -4.24
CA ALA A 880 22.68 16.01 -5.17
C ALA A 880 21.19 15.84 -4.83
N SER A 881 20.81 14.66 -4.33
CA SER A 881 19.43 14.37 -3.93
C SER A 881 19.39 13.13 -3.04
N GLU A 882 18.37 13.04 -2.19
CA GLU A 882 17.92 11.80 -1.55
C GLU A 882 16.51 11.50 -2.05
N VAL A 883 16.25 10.24 -2.39
CA VAL A 883 15.00 9.81 -3.02
C VAL A 883 14.55 8.52 -2.35
N ASP A 884 13.29 8.46 -1.99
CA ASP A 884 12.68 7.20 -1.57
C ASP A 884 12.40 6.32 -2.79
N GLY A 885 12.68 5.02 -2.66
CA GLY A 885 12.56 4.07 -3.74
C GLY A 885 11.13 3.94 -4.24
N ALA A 886 10.94 4.12 -5.53
CA ALA A 886 9.66 3.94 -6.22
C ALA A 886 9.81 2.86 -7.27
N PHE A 887 9.15 1.72 -7.05
CA PHE A 887 9.12 0.63 -8.03
C PHE A 887 8.26 1.04 -9.26
N PRO A 888 8.57 0.62 -10.50
CA PRO A 888 9.67 -0.27 -10.90
C PRO A 888 10.99 0.45 -11.14
N GLU A 889 11.01 1.76 -11.24
CA GLU A 889 12.16 2.54 -11.60
C GLU A 889 12.14 3.90 -10.89
N ASN A 890 13.27 4.26 -10.31
CA ASN A 890 13.52 5.61 -9.82
C ASN A 890 14.10 6.46 -10.94
N VAL A 891 13.69 7.72 -10.99
CA VAL A 891 14.14 8.67 -12.00
C VAL A 891 14.61 9.98 -11.36
N TRP A 892 15.73 10.50 -11.83
CA TRP A 892 16.22 11.82 -11.49
C TRP A 892 16.75 12.55 -12.73
N LEU A 893 16.37 13.81 -12.89
CA LEU A 893 16.78 14.65 -14.02
C LEU A 893 17.91 15.57 -13.60
N ALA A 894 19.06 15.49 -14.30
CA ALA A 894 20.22 16.33 -14.05
C ALA A 894 20.43 17.30 -15.22
N PRO A 895 20.80 18.58 -14.97
CA PRO A 895 21.28 19.47 -16.03
C PRO A 895 22.56 18.91 -16.66
N ALA A 896 22.61 18.86 -17.99
CA ALA A 896 23.79 18.46 -18.78
C ALA A 896 24.49 19.70 -19.33
N THR A 897 24.75 20.70 -18.48
CA THR A 897 25.32 21.98 -18.89
C THR A 897 26.84 22.03 -18.85
N GLU A 898 27.51 20.96 -18.43
CA GLU A 898 28.94 20.90 -18.15
C GLU A 898 29.67 19.86 -19.00
N VAL A 899 30.97 20.00 -19.20
CA VAL A 899 31.79 19.17 -20.08
C VAL A 899 31.97 17.74 -19.58
N ALA A 900 31.88 17.53 -18.26
CA ALA A 900 31.83 16.20 -17.63
C ALA A 900 31.14 16.29 -16.28
N LYS A 901 30.26 15.34 -15.98
CA LYS A 901 29.63 15.19 -14.69
C LYS A 901 29.63 13.72 -14.27
N PHE A 902 30.04 13.48 -13.03
CA PHE A 902 30.09 12.15 -12.46
C PHE A 902 28.92 11.98 -11.48
N PHE A 903 28.35 10.79 -11.48
CA PHE A 903 27.23 10.42 -10.60
C PHE A 903 27.58 9.13 -9.88
N ARG A 904 27.18 9.07 -8.61
CA ARG A 904 27.23 7.84 -7.80
C ARG A 904 25.89 7.68 -7.11
N LEU A 905 25.32 6.50 -7.20
CA LEU A 905 24.14 6.12 -6.47
C LEU A 905 24.56 5.28 -5.26
N GLU A 906 23.98 5.59 -4.12
CA GLU A 906 24.18 4.87 -2.86
C GLU A 906 22.81 4.56 -2.29
N ARG A 907 22.57 3.30 -1.91
CA ARG A 907 21.42 2.95 -1.13
C ARG A 907 21.74 3.18 0.34
N LEU A 908 20.84 3.83 1.05
CA LEU A 908 20.97 4.07 2.48
C LEU A 908 20.36 2.88 3.20
N ASN A 909 21.16 2.18 4.01
CA ASN A 909 20.65 1.13 4.88
C ASN A 909 19.64 1.74 5.85
N GLU A 910 18.52 1.07 6.08
CA GLU A 910 17.56 1.46 7.10
C GLU A 910 18.25 1.38 8.46
N GLY A 911 18.52 2.52 9.07
CA GLY A 911 19.28 2.61 10.33
C GLY A 911 20.56 3.45 10.29
N SER A 912 20.99 3.93 9.12
CA SER A 912 22.06 4.95 9.06
C SER A 912 21.45 6.33 9.35
N PRO A 913 22.05 7.13 10.30
CA PRO A 913 21.54 8.44 10.69
C PRO A 913 21.56 9.46 9.55
#